data_2f16a03ec795ee84d8fa375f7e04bb8f
#
_entry.id   2f16a03ec795ee84d8fa375f7e04bb8f
#
_cell.length_a   1.000
_cell.length_b   1.000
_cell.length_c   1.000
_cell.angle_alpha   90.00
_cell.angle_beta   90.00
_cell.angle_gamma   90.00
#
_symmetry.space_group_name_H-M   'P 1'
#
loop_
_entity.id
_entity.type
_entity.pdbx_description
1 polymer ?
#
loop_
_entity_poly.entity_id
_entity_poly.type
_entity_poly.pdbx_seq_one_letter_code
_entity_poly.pdbx_strand_id
1 'polypeptide(L)'
;MDINSVLDFISSQLMAKKLKTLSTLETTILKEAWRGKEGKSYDEIGNSEGFVGESVKTAAYKLWQRLSNLCEEKVKRDNVQAVVERYYNKVAIASPSTPITPASNFIDSNNEITIPENIVNENINFIGRENAIAHLKTKINQGAKIILIQAAAGIGKTTLATEFLKNQNFDKILYLTMAKERETISPVETIVEEWLKKDFEEEPGRDFMVSLGRLKRLLQNQKIGILIDNLEPALDSEFRFIEPHRCYIELLRMLTDPMVQSVTLITSRERLCEGDITVETYRLPELDYCTWKQYFKYYQINNYESILTEMHKVYGGNAKAMRILCGAIQEDNQGDIQTYWNCNQAEILAKPDLKNLVNSQFKRLQELDINAFKLLCRLGCYRYQDVPTVPDNGLLCLLWDVPEGEQRRVIESLKNRSLVEVNKGEFFLHPMVREEAIARLRKSEDWETANIKAAEFWTESVESVETIKDGLTALEAYYHYVEIDDFEQAGSIIEKERYNKWQRGEPLGGSFARFGLLQQTASLINKVKDKLENSYVKARLYKILGDIQWLRGSIHQAINHHKECKSIAEKIKTLYIDSEQSPELDFYLYQLYRLSVVSLFNQGLCYLDIGDLGQSYLLFEETIFTLSNKKIILITKENQLYQDHFYHIQLCSYVYLALINSYWGNTETTLSYLNKSKPLKEAKVTIWSQGYTFLCLGVAYKNIGETLNSFEMYNQAISFAQETNFTQVKAKALTGLGELYRMQGDFTTALTHHQESIEILEQIGAKCDIAEAYYQQALTYQQMGDRENSQPNFDNAIQLFTEIEAPRRVERVRKSIINE
;
A
#
# COMPACT_ATOMS: atom_id res chain seq x y z
N MET A 1 -32.40 38.44 -4.85
CA MET A 1 -31.54 37.43 -4.21
C MET A 1 -30.14 38.01 -4.04
N ASP A 2 -29.49 37.74 -2.90
CA ASP A 2 -28.08 38.07 -2.80
C ASP A 2 -27.24 37.08 -3.63
N ILE A 3 -26.06 37.53 -4.07
CA ILE A 3 -25.25 36.76 -5.01
C ILE A 3 -24.77 35.43 -4.48
N ASN A 4 -24.53 35.28 -3.14
CA ASN A 4 -24.09 34.03 -2.59
C ASN A 4 -25.20 32.98 -2.60
N SER A 5 -26.43 33.37 -2.22
CA SER A 5 -27.64 32.53 -2.36
C SER A 5 -27.89 32.09 -3.80
N VAL A 6 -27.57 32.93 -4.78
CA VAL A 6 -27.66 32.59 -6.21
C VAL A 6 -26.63 31.57 -6.62
N LEU A 7 -25.39 31.71 -6.16
CA LEU A 7 -24.31 30.78 -6.46
C LEU A 7 -24.60 29.40 -5.88
N ASP A 8 -25.10 29.33 -4.63
CA ASP A 8 -25.49 28.08 -3.99
C ASP A 8 -26.65 27.41 -4.71
N PHE A 9 -27.66 28.19 -5.07
CA PHE A 9 -28.81 27.70 -5.85
C PHE A 9 -28.38 27.16 -7.22
N ILE A 10 -27.59 27.90 -8.01
CA ILE A 10 -27.12 27.45 -9.32
C ILE A 10 -26.25 26.21 -9.16
N SER A 11 -25.36 26.16 -8.18
CA SER A 11 -24.50 25.01 -7.94
C SER A 11 -25.32 23.77 -7.59
N SER A 12 -26.35 23.90 -6.75
CA SER A 12 -27.26 22.80 -6.39
C SER A 12 -28.03 22.28 -7.60
N GLN A 13 -28.52 23.17 -8.46
CA GLN A 13 -29.26 22.81 -9.68
C GLN A 13 -28.38 22.15 -10.75
N LEU A 14 -27.14 22.62 -10.91
CA LEU A 14 -26.14 21.99 -11.78
C LEU A 14 -25.82 20.56 -11.31
N MET A 15 -25.65 20.37 -9.99
CA MET A 15 -25.43 19.03 -9.40
C MET A 15 -26.65 18.12 -9.60
N ALA A 16 -27.86 18.61 -9.35
CA ALA A 16 -29.08 17.83 -9.52
C ALA A 16 -29.26 17.32 -10.96
N LYS A 17 -28.85 18.12 -11.97
CA LYS A 17 -28.87 17.72 -13.38
C LYS A 17 -27.60 17.02 -13.85
N LYS A 18 -26.67 16.64 -12.95
CA LYS A 18 -25.35 16.02 -13.25
C LYS A 18 -24.51 16.84 -14.24
N LEU A 19 -24.60 18.16 -14.19
CA LEU A 19 -23.80 19.07 -14.98
C LEU A 19 -22.56 19.54 -14.19
N LYS A 20 -21.49 19.92 -14.90
CA LYS A 20 -20.25 20.42 -14.28
C LYS A 20 -20.54 21.67 -13.43
N THR A 21 -20.06 21.71 -12.20
CA THR A 21 -20.14 22.84 -11.26
C THR A 21 -19.38 24.07 -11.78
N LEU A 22 -19.61 25.23 -11.18
CA LEU A 22 -18.94 26.46 -11.57
C LEU A 22 -17.45 26.43 -11.16
N SER A 23 -16.56 26.81 -12.05
CA SER A 23 -15.15 27.06 -11.72
C SER A 23 -14.99 28.42 -11.03
N THR A 24 -13.82 28.65 -10.39
CA THR A 24 -13.52 29.93 -9.72
C THR A 24 -13.69 31.12 -10.67
N LEU A 25 -13.16 31.03 -11.89
CA LEU A 25 -13.30 32.07 -12.92
C LEU A 25 -14.77 32.30 -13.33
N GLU A 26 -15.55 31.25 -13.54
CA GLU A 26 -16.97 31.34 -13.88
C GLU A 26 -17.79 31.92 -12.73
N THR A 27 -17.40 31.60 -11.46
CA THR A 27 -18.00 32.21 -10.27
C THR A 27 -17.74 33.72 -10.21
N THR A 28 -16.48 34.17 -10.50
CA THR A 28 -16.14 35.59 -10.59
C THR A 28 -16.90 36.28 -11.73
N ILE A 29 -16.96 35.67 -12.92
CA ILE A 29 -17.74 36.19 -14.05
C ILE A 29 -19.22 36.37 -13.70
N LEU A 30 -19.81 35.38 -13.02
CA LEU A 30 -21.22 35.44 -12.60
C LEU A 30 -21.46 36.52 -11.53
N LYS A 31 -20.53 36.66 -10.56
CA LYS A 31 -20.60 37.70 -9.53
C LYS A 31 -20.55 39.12 -10.16
N GLU A 32 -19.65 39.34 -11.10
CA GLU A 32 -19.53 40.64 -11.77
C GLU A 32 -20.70 40.90 -12.73
N ALA A 33 -21.25 39.89 -13.38
CA ALA A 33 -22.47 40.04 -14.20
C ALA A 33 -23.70 40.34 -13.32
N TRP A 34 -23.77 39.78 -12.08
CA TRP A 34 -24.87 40.07 -11.14
C TRP A 34 -24.89 41.52 -10.65
N ARG A 35 -23.75 42.22 -10.63
CA ARG A 35 -23.63 43.65 -10.31
C ARG A 35 -24.17 44.56 -11.41
N GLY A 36 -24.52 44.01 -12.55
CA GLY A 36 -25.08 44.74 -13.67
C GLY A 36 -24.10 45.75 -14.25
N LYS A 37 -24.50 47.04 -14.32
CA LYS A 37 -23.68 48.12 -14.91
C LYS A 37 -22.43 48.50 -14.11
N GLU A 38 -22.39 48.15 -12.79
CA GLU A 38 -21.27 48.43 -11.90
C GLU A 38 -20.25 47.26 -11.91
N GLY A 39 -20.55 46.15 -12.56
CA GLY A 39 -19.68 45.01 -12.64
C GLY A 39 -18.53 45.16 -13.63
N LYS A 40 -17.35 44.67 -13.31
CA LYS A 40 -16.12 44.72 -14.12
C LYS A 40 -16.32 44.12 -15.51
N SER A 41 -15.71 44.72 -16.55
CA SER A 41 -15.65 44.15 -17.89
C SER A 41 -14.83 42.83 -17.93
N TYR A 42 -14.94 42.04 -18.99
CA TYR A 42 -14.16 40.80 -19.12
C TYR A 42 -12.65 41.06 -19.15
N ASP A 43 -12.21 42.19 -19.69
CA ASP A 43 -10.78 42.52 -19.72
C ASP A 43 -10.28 42.94 -18.32
N GLU A 44 -11.11 43.65 -17.54
CA GLU A 44 -10.81 43.99 -16.15
C GLU A 44 -10.86 42.77 -15.23
N ILE A 45 -11.77 41.79 -15.43
CA ILE A 45 -11.79 40.50 -14.73
C ILE A 45 -10.50 39.75 -15.07
N GLY A 46 -10.08 39.72 -16.34
CA GLY A 46 -8.83 39.08 -16.72
C GLY A 46 -7.63 39.67 -16.00
N ASN A 47 -7.52 40.99 -15.96
CA ASN A 47 -6.43 41.69 -15.30
C ASN A 47 -6.40 41.47 -13.79
N SER A 48 -7.57 41.36 -13.13
CA SER A 48 -7.65 41.14 -11.68
C SER A 48 -7.41 39.70 -11.26
N GLU A 49 -7.70 38.73 -12.10
CA GLU A 49 -7.60 37.30 -11.83
C GLU A 49 -6.39 36.63 -12.51
N GLY A 50 -5.54 37.42 -13.22
CA GLY A 50 -4.35 36.91 -13.88
C GLY A 50 -4.60 36.11 -15.16
N PHE A 51 -5.73 36.33 -15.83
CA PHE A 51 -6.09 35.71 -17.10
C PHE A 51 -6.06 36.72 -18.28
N VAL A 52 -5.78 36.22 -19.48
CA VAL A 52 -5.93 37.03 -20.72
C VAL A 52 -7.42 37.26 -20.98
N GLY A 53 -7.84 38.49 -21.30
CA GLY A 53 -9.23 38.86 -21.49
C GLY A 53 -10.00 38.00 -22.49
N GLU A 54 -9.34 37.47 -23.54
CA GLU A 54 -9.91 36.53 -24.51
C GLU A 54 -10.30 35.17 -23.85
N SER A 55 -9.49 34.69 -22.90
CA SER A 55 -9.77 33.47 -22.12
C SER A 55 -11.00 33.68 -21.23
N VAL A 56 -11.15 34.85 -20.63
CA VAL A 56 -12.34 35.22 -19.84
C VAL A 56 -13.61 35.27 -20.71
N LYS A 57 -13.55 35.83 -21.90
CA LYS A 57 -14.65 35.85 -22.87
C LYS A 57 -15.08 34.43 -23.28
N THR A 58 -14.10 33.54 -23.48
CA THR A 58 -14.36 32.14 -23.81
C THR A 58 -15.02 31.40 -22.64
N ALA A 59 -14.55 31.61 -21.41
CA ALA A 59 -15.15 31.04 -20.22
C ALA A 59 -16.58 31.56 -19.98
N ALA A 60 -16.80 32.86 -20.15
CA ALA A 60 -18.10 33.49 -20.08
C ALA A 60 -19.08 32.90 -21.11
N TYR A 61 -18.65 32.73 -22.36
CA TYR A 61 -19.51 32.12 -23.40
C TYR A 61 -19.96 30.71 -23.01
N LYS A 62 -19.05 29.87 -22.50
CA LYS A 62 -19.38 28.53 -22.03
C LYS A 62 -20.32 28.53 -20.78
N LEU A 63 -20.11 29.50 -19.89
CA LEU A 63 -20.96 29.69 -18.72
C LEU A 63 -22.39 30.07 -19.15
N TRP A 64 -22.55 31.04 -20.03
CA TRP A 64 -23.88 31.47 -20.51
C TRP A 64 -24.62 30.39 -21.29
N GLN A 65 -23.94 29.58 -22.08
CA GLN A 65 -24.53 28.38 -22.71
C GLN A 65 -25.02 27.37 -21.67
N ARG A 66 -24.23 27.10 -20.67
CA ARG A 66 -24.59 26.14 -19.62
C ARG A 66 -25.77 26.61 -18.75
N LEU A 67 -25.77 27.88 -18.37
CA LEU A 67 -26.90 28.49 -17.67
C LEU A 67 -28.16 28.59 -18.56
N SER A 68 -28.01 28.82 -19.86
CA SER A 68 -29.16 28.79 -20.77
C SER A 68 -29.80 27.38 -20.83
N ASN A 69 -29.00 26.33 -20.84
CA ASN A 69 -29.50 24.94 -20.80
C ASN A 69 -30.11 24.60 -19.45
N LEU A 70 -29.58 25.17 -18.35
CA LEU A 70 -30.12 24.95 -17.01
C LEU A 70 -31.49 25.60 -16.83
N CYS A 71 -31.59 26.88 -17.24
CA CYS A 71 -32.79 27.69 -17.04
C CYS A 71 -33.83 27.52 -18.16
N GLU A 72 -33.50 26.77 -19.22
CA GLU A 72 -34.36 26.56 -20.40
C GLU A 72 -34.71 27.89 -21.10
N GLU A 73 -33.87 28.93 -20.92
CA GLU A 73 -34.04 30.28 -21.45
C GLU A 73 -32.64 30.86 -21.80
N LYS A 74 -32.56 31.70 -22.86
CA LYS A 74 -31.28 32.26 -23.30
C LYS A 74 -30.69 33.23 -22.27
N VAL A 75 -29.63 32.83 -21.62
CA VAL A 75 -28.86 33.61 -20.65
C VAL A 75 -27.71 34.32 -21.32
N LYS A 76 -27.55 35.62 -21.01
CA LYS A 76 -26.43 36.47 -21.34
C LYS A 76 -26.03 37.30 -20.14
N ARG A 77 -24.89 37.98 -20.23
CA ARG A 77 -24.43 38.85 -19.16
C ARG A 77 -25.47 39.85 -18.68
N ASP A 78 -26.21 40.48 -19.65
CA ASP A 78 -27.12 41.58 -19.37
C ASP A 78 -28.48 41.12 -18.80
N ASN A 79 -28.83 39.83 -18.91
CA ASN A 79 -30.14 39.30 -18.47
C ASN A 79 -30.04 38.18 -17.43
N VAL A 80 -28.83 37.83 -17.02
CA VAL A 80 -28.61 36.66 -16.13
C VAL A 80 -29.38 36.77 -14.81
N GLN A 81 -29.43 37.95 -14.20
CA GLN A 81 -30.17 38.19 -12.97
C GLN A 81 -31.65 37.87 -13.16
N ALA A 82 -32.30 38.47 -14.15
CA ALA A 82 -33.72 38.31 -14.42
C ALA A 82 -34.10 36.85 -14.81
N VAL A 83 -33.24 36.16 -15.56
CA VAL A 83 -33.49 34.77 -15.98
C VAL A 83 -33.31 33.80 -14.80
N VAL A 84 -32.29 33.97 -13.99
CA VAL A 84 -32.04 33.09 -12.83
C VAL A 84 -33.10 33.32 -11.77
N GLU A 85 -33.56 34.54 -11.52
CA GLU A 85 -34.66 34.82 -10.58
C GLU A 85 -35.98 34.19 -11.05
N ARG A 86 -36.28 34.24 -12.38
CA ARG A 86 -37.48 33.53 -12.91
C ARG A 86 -37.35 32.02 -12.74
N TYR A 87 -36.18 31.47 -13.01
CA TYR A 87 -35.92 30.04 -12.87
C TYR A 87 -36.05 29.60 -11.39
N TYR A 88 -35.47 30.39 -10.46
CA TYR A 88 -35.65 30.17 -9.02
C TYR A 88 -37.10 30.10 -8.60
N ASN A 89 -37.89 31.08 -9.01
CA ASN A 89 -39.31 31.13 -8.70
C ASN A 89 -40.10 29.97 -9.33
N LYS A 90 -39.72 29.54 -10.55
CA LYS A 90 -40.32 28.37 -11.21
C LYS A 90 -40.02 27.07 -10.43
N VAL A 91 -38.79 26.90 -9.93
CA VAL A 91 -38.40 25.75 -9.10
C VAL A 91 -39.02 25.82 -7.70
N ALA A 92 -39.12 26.99 -7.09
CA ALA A 92 -39.73 27.19 -5.80
C ALA A 92 -41.26 26.97 -5.84
N ILE A 93 -41.95 27.25 -6.94
CA ILE A 93 -43.41 27.00 -7.12
C ILE A 93 -43.71 25.51 -7.37
N ALA A 94 -42.73 24.76 -7.89
CA ALA A 94 -42.87 23.31 -8.12
C ALA A 94 -42.72 22.45 -6.87
N SER A 95 -42.37 23.03 -5.71
CA SER A 95 -42.32 22.38 -4.39
C SER A 95 -43.59 22.82 -3.60
N PRO A 96 -44.37 21.89 -2.98
CA PRO A 96 -45.56 22.29 -2.28
C PRO A 96 -45.23 23.10 -1.04
N SER A 97 -45.66 24.35 -1.02
CA SER A 97 -45.46 25.33 0.04
C SER A 97 -46.49 25.22 1.15
N THR A 98 -46.03 25.23 2.40
CA THR A 98 -46.80 25.71 3.54
C THR A 98 -46.43 27.17 3.85
N PRO A 99 -47.36 28.04 4.18
CA PRO A 99 -47.13 29.47 4.20
C PRO A 99 -46.50 29.96 5.51
N ILE A 100 -45.56 30.86 5.42
CA ILE A 100 -44.97 31.59 6.54
C ILE A 100 -45.66 32.96 6.60
N THR A 101 -46.33 33.24 7.69
CA THR A 101 -46.78 34.59 8.11
C THR A 101 -45.76 35.19 9.07
N PRO A 102 -45.51 36.51 9.06
CA PRO A 102 -44.44 37.12 9.85
C PRO A 102 -44.92 37.30 11.31
N ALA A 103 -44.07 36.86 12.26
CA ALA A 103 -44.26 37.01 13.68
C ALA A 103 -43.39 38.11 14.25
N SER A 104 -44.02 39.04 14.91
CA SER A 104 -43.49 40.04 15.81
C SER A 104 -43.09 39.41 17.16
N ASN A 105 -42.05 39.98 17.77
CA ASN A 105 -41.52 39.67 19.10
C ASN A 105 -42.52 39.33 20.19
N PHE A 106 -42.25 38.24 20.92
CA PHE A 106 -42.36 38.22 22.40
C PHE A 106 -41.57 37.02 22.95
N ILE A 107 -40.76 37.27 23.98
CA ILE A 107 -40.06 36.31 24.81
C ILE A 107 -41.12 35.66 25.72
N ASP A 108 -41.22 34.33 25.67
CA ASP A 108 -41.71 33.58 26.84
C ASP A 108 -41.17 32.15 26.86
N SER A 109 -40.76 31.79 28.04
CA SER A 109 -40.15 30.52 28.44
C SER A 109 -41.18 29.39 28.46
N ASN A 110 -40.84 28.25 27.94
CA ASN A 110 -41.48 26.93 27.87
C ASN A 110 -42.12 26.59 26.51
N ASN A 111 -41.32 26.01 25.64
CA ASN A 111 -41.86 25.15 24.57
C ASN A 111 -40.94 23.96 24.37
N GLU A 112 -41.51 22.81 24.67
CA GLU A 112 -41.00 21.49 24.22
C GLU A 112 -40.83 21.53 22.71
N ILE A 113 -39.57 21.36 22.25
CA ILE A 113 -39.25 21.19 20.84
C ILE A 113 -39.69 19.78 20.45
N THR A 114 -40.83 19.66 19.83
CA THR A 114 -41.27 18.46 19.09
C THR A 114 -40.35 18.33 17.86
N ILE A 115 -39.47 17.35 17.91
CA ILE A 115 -38.62 16.96 16.80
C ILE A 115 -39.51 16.27 15.76
N PRO A 116 -39.37 16.59 14.43
CA PRO A 116 -40.17 15.91 13.40
C PRO A 116 -39.78 14.43 13.30
N GLU A 117 -40.76 13.54 13.24
CA GLU A 117 -40.62 12.07 13.13
C GLU A 117 -40.07 11.57 11.78
N ASN A 118 -39.29 12.34 11.04
CA ASN A 118 -38.76 11.94 9.75
C ASN A 118 -37.22 12.11 9.67
N ILE A 119 -36.47 11.43 10.59
CA ILE A 119 -35.04 11.18 10.41
C ILE A 119 -34.81 9.67 10.36
N VAL A 120 -35.22 9.04 9.30
CA VAL A 120 -34.88 7.67 8.96
C VAL A 120 -33.86 7.72 7.82
N ASN A 121 -32.58 7.98 8.15
CA ASN A 121 -31.37 7.60 7.42
C ASN A 121 -30.09 8.31 7.90
N GLU A 122 -30.05 8.82 9.13
CA GLU A 122 -28.76 9.22 9.71
C GLU A 122 -28.09 7.98 10.32
N ASN A 123 -26.80 7.80 10.00
CA ASN A 123 -25.98 6.74 10.57
C ASN A 123 -25.86 6.96 12.08
N ILE A 124 -26.72 6.30 12.87
CA ILE A 124 -26.76 6.42 14.34
C ILE A 124 -25.41 6.16 15.02
N ASN A 125 -24.52 5.50 14.34
CA ASN A 125 -23.15 5.29 14.82
C ASN A 125 -22.24 6.52 14.69
N PHE A 126 -22.75 7.61 14.06
CA PHE A 126 -22.01 8.86 13.87
C PHE A 126 -22.92 10.05 14.10
N ILE A 127 -23.10 10.43 15.37
CA ILE A 127 -23.97 11.55 15.82
C ILE A 127 -23.16 12.53 16.66
N GLY A 128 -23.59 13.80 16.73
CA GLY A 128 -23.04 14.82 17.62
C GLY A 128 -21.65 15.29 17.23
N ARG A 129 -21.28 15.23 15.94
CA ARG A 129 -19.95 15.63 15.43
C ARG A 129 -19.99 16.74 14.36
N GLU A 130 -21.13 17.39 14.19
CA GLU A 130 -21.37 18.45 13.20
C GLU A 130 -20.40 19.61 13.39
N ASN A 131 -20.19 20.06 14.64
CA ASN A 131 -19.26 21.12 14.99
C ASN A 131 -17.79 20.72 14.68
N ALA A 132 -17.42 19.48 14.94
CA ALA A 132 -16.09 18.97 14.64
C ALA A 132 -15.85 18.93 13.12
N ILE A 133 -16.82 18.48 12.34
CA ILE A 133 -16.78 18.50 10.87
C ILE A 133 -16.65 19.93 10.33
N ALA A 134 -17.44 20.86 10.84
CA ALA A 134 -17.38 22.27 10.47
C ALA A 134 -16.01 22.88 10.78
N HIS A 135 -15.43 22.56 11.94
CA HIS A 135 -14.11 23.02 12.31
C HIS A 135 -13.01 22.49 11.38
N LEU A 136 -13.02 21.17 11.08
CA LEU A 136 -12.06 20.58 10.13
C LEU A 136 -12.17 21.22 8.74
N LYS A 137 -13.40 21.44 8.22
CA LYS A 137 -13.62 22.15 6.96
C LYS A 137 -13.03 23.56 6.98
N THR A 138 -13.26 24.29 8.06
CA THR A 138 -12.73 25.66 8.21
C THR A 138 -11.21 25.67 8.17
N LYS A 139 -10.54 24.79 8.90
CA LYS A 139 -9.07 24.70 8.92
C LYS A 139 -8.48 24.33 7.55
N ILE A 140 -9.09 23.38 6.84
CA ILE A 140 -8.68 23.00 5.51
C ILE A 140 -8.85 24.17 4.52
N ASN A 141 -9.97 24.89 4.60
CA ASN A 141 -10.21 26.07 3.77
C ASN A 141 -9.23 27.22 4.07
N GLN A 142 -8.67 27.26 5.28
CA GLN A 142 -7.61 28.18 5.70
C GLN A 142 -6.22 27.73 5.23
N GLY A 143 -6.10 26.58 4.55
CA GLY A 143 -4.86 26.09 3.97
C GLY A 143 -4.13 25.03 4.80
N ALA A 144 -4.73 24.54 5.88
CA ALA A 144 -4.13 23.44 6.65
C ALA A 144 -4.02 22.17 5.80
N LYS A 145 -2.80 21.65 5.64
CA LYS A 145 -2.48 20.44 4.90
C LYS A 145 -2.52 19.20 5.80
N ILE A 146 -2.08 19.34 7.03
CA ILE A 146 -2.06 18.28 8.04
C ILE A 146 -2.81 18.76 9.28
N ILE A 147 -3.80 17.98 9.71
CA ILE A 147 -4.54 18.23 10.95
C ILE A 147 -4.40 17.01 11.86
N LEU A 148 -3.83 17.23 13.04
CA LEU A 148 -3.77 16.24 14.11
C LEU A 148 -5.03 16.31 14.96
N ILE A 149 -5.87 15.29 14.93
CA ILE A 149 -7.05 15.13 15.78
C ILE A 149 -6.57 14.47 17.08
N GLN A 150 -6.44 15.27 18.13
CA GLN A 150 -5.98 14.83 19.43
C GLN A 150 -7.17 14.63 20.40
N ALA A 151 -7.26 13.49 21.05
CA ALA A 151 -8.19 13.22 22.15
C ALA A 151 -7.82 11.95 22.91
N ALA A 152 -8.43 11.75 24.06
CA ALA A 152 -8.34 10.50 24.80
C ALA A 152 -8.85 9.31 23.99
N ALA A 153 -8.59 8.09 24.49
CA ALA A 153 -9.06 6.87 23.87
C ALA A 153 -10.61 6.78 23.89
N GLY A 154 -11.20 6.27 22.83
CA GLY A 154 -12.65 6.05 22.76
C GLY A 154 -13.51 7.29 22.47
N ILE A 155 -12.92 8.48 22.31
CA ILE A 155 -13.66 9.73 22.00
C ILE A 155 -14.22 9.74 20.57
N GLY A 156 -13.71 8.86 19.67
CA GLY A 156 -14.21 8.75 18.30
C GLY A 156 -13.35 9.48 17.26
N LYS A 157 -12.04 9.65 17.50
CA LYS A 157 -11.08 10.30 16.57
C LYS A 157 -11.06 9.65 15.19
N THR A 158 -10.83 8.34 15.17
CA THR A 158 -10.75 7.55 13.92
C THR A 158 -12.08 7.59 13.17
N THR A 159 -13.21 7.46 13.88
CA THR A 159 -14.55 7.54 13.30
C THR A 159 -14.79 8.90 12.65
N LEU A 160 -14.46 10.00 13.37
CA LEU A 160 -14.57 11.35 12.82
C LEU A 160 -13.73 11.54 11.57
N ALA A 161 -12.43 11.16 11.63
CA ALA A 161 -11.53 11.32 10.51
C ALA A 161 -11.98 10.53 9.28
N THR A 162 -12.40 9.28 9.49
CA THR A 162 -12.90 8.40 8.41
C THR A 162 -14.17 8.96 7.78
N GLU A 163 -15.16 9.34 8.59
CA GLU A 163 -16.42 9.88 8.08
C GLU A 163 -16.23 11.27 7.44
N PHE A 164 -15.33 12.09 7.98
CA PHE A 164 -14.97 13.36 7.36
C PHE A 164 -14.39 13.16 5.96
N LEU A 165 -13.37 12.27 5.81
CA LEU A 165 -12.73 12.03 4.52
C LEU A 165 -13.68 11.41 3.49
N LYS A 166 -14.54 10.46 3.90
CA LYS A 166 -15.54 9.84 3.03
C LYS A 166 -16.56 10.84 2.46
N ASN A 167 -16.90 11.86 3.25
CA ASN A 167 -17.89 12.88 2.87
C ASN A 167 -17.26 14.11 2.18
N GLN A 168 -16.00 14.06 1.79
CA GLN A 168 -15.34 15.06 0.96
C GLN A 168 -15.13 14.51 -0.45
N ASN A 169 -15.00 15.43 -1.42
CA ASN A 169 -14.72 15.10 -2.81
C ASN A 169 -13.20 14.90 -3.01
N PHE A 170 -12.69 13.76 -2.54
CA PHE A 170 -11.34 13.30 -2.85
C PHE A 170 -11.38 12.29 -4.01
N ASP A 171 -10.37 12.33 -4.86
CA ASP A 171 -10.21 11.35 -5.94
C ASP A 171 -9.94 9.96 -5.35
N LYS A 172 -9.16 9.92 -4.26
CA LYS A 172 -8.85 8.71 -3.48
C LYS A 172 -8.65 9.05 -2.00
N ILE A 173 -8.75 8.02 -1.15
CA ILE A 173 -8.43 8.11 0.27
C ILE A 173 -7.39 7.04 0.59
N LEU A 174 -6.23 7.47 1.09
CA LEU A 174 -5.16 6.59 1.56
C LEU A 174 -5.28 6.40 3.07
N TYR A 175 -5.10 5.17 3.50
CA TYR A 175 -5.14 4.80 4.92
C TYR A 175 -3.80 4.25 5.37
N LEU A 176 -3.33 4.75 6.49
CA LEU A 176 -2.20 4.23 7.23
C LEU A 176 -2.62 4.08 8.70
N THR A 177 -2.54 2.88 9.23
CA THR A 177 -2.72 2.64 10.66
C THR A 177 -1.38 2.31 11.28
N MET A 178 -0.93 3.15 12.22
CA MET A 178 0.25 2.83 13.01
C MET A 178 -0.04 1.62 13.88
N ALA A 179 0.95 0.76 14.06
CA ALA A 179 0.83 -0.38 14.94
C ALA A 179 0.58 0.08 16.38
N LYS A 180 0.06 -0.79 17.23
CA LYS A 180 -0.13 -0.49 18.65
C LYS A 180 1.14 -0.70 19.47
N GLU A 181 2.06 -1.46 18.95
CA GLU A 181 3.35 -1.78 19.55
C GLU A 181 4.47 -1.22 18.68
N ARG A 182 5.49 -0.68 19.32
CA ARG A 182 6.62 -0.02 18.64
C ARG A 182 7.33 -0.96 17.65
N GLU A 183 7.42 -2.22 18.00
CA GLU A 183 8.12 -3.24 17.23
C GLU A 183 7.39 -3.64 15.94
N THR A 184 6.11 -3.35 15.84
CA THR A 184 5.25 -3.76 14.72
C THR A 184 4.85 -2.61 13.79
N ILE A 185 5.39 -1.40 14.00
CA ILE A 185 5.15 -0.26 13.11
C ILE A 185 5.82 -0.53 11.76
N SER A 186 5.04 -0.39 10.69
CA SER A 186 5.56 -0.53 9.33
C SER A 186 6.54 0.60 9.01
N PRO A 187 7.70 0.34 8.40
CA PRO A 187 8.56 1.38 7.87
C PRO A 187 7.81 2.26 6.86
N VAL A 188 8.08 3.56 6.87
CA VAL A 188 7.40 4.50 5.95
C VAL A 188 7.70 4.19 4.49
N GLU A 189 8.88 3.67 4.22
CA GLU A 189 9.31 3.21 2.90
C GLU A 189 8.35 2.16 2.33
N THR A 190 7.98 1.20 3.18
CA THR A 190 6.99 0.16 2.85
C THR A 190 5.62 0.76 2.52
N ILE A 191 5.16 1.71 3.32
CA ILE A 191 3.86 2.36 3.14
C ILE A 191 3.83 3.15 1.82
N VAL A 192 4.90 3.89 1.51
CA VAL A 192 4.99 4.64 0.26
C VAL A 192 5.03 3.69 -0.96
N GLU A 193 5.74 2.58 -0.86
CA GLU A 193 5.75 1.55 -1.91
C GLU A 193 4.35 0.94 -2.12
N GLU A 194 3.65 0.61 -1.04
CA GLU A 194 2.29 0.07 -1.11
C GLU A 194 1.31 1.06 -1.73
N TRP A 195 1.33 2.31 -1.31
CA TRP A 195 0.46 3.35 -1.89
C TRP A 195 0.70 3.52 -3.38
N LEU A 196 1.97 3.62 -3.80
CA LEU A 196 2.30 3.73 -5.21
C LEU A 196 1.74 2.53 -5.98
N LYS A 197 2.02 1.32 -5.53
CA LYS A 197 1.67 0.09 -6.26
C LYS A 197 0.19 -0.24 -6.23
N LYS A 198 -0.42 -0.18 -5.04
CA LYS A 198 -1.81 -0.61 -4.81
C LYS A 198 -2.83 0.47 -5.15
N ASP A 199 -2.54 1.72 -4.80
CA ASP A 199 -3.52 2.79 -4.92
C ASP A 199 -3.34 3.60 -6.20
N PHE A 200 -2.12 3.74 -6.71
CA PHE A 200 -1.84 4.52 -7.92
C PHE A 200 -1.42 3.70 -9.14
N GLU A 201 -1.24 2.38 -8.99
CA GLU A 201 -0.75 1.50 -10.06
C GLU A 201 0.60 1.97 -10.66
N GLU A 202 1.41 2.65 -9.84
CA GLU A 202 2.70 3.21 -10.19
C GLU A 202 3.81 2.32 -9.60
N GLU A 203 4.86 2.05 -10.37
CA GLU A 203 6.00 1.28 -9.86
C GLU A 203 6.79 2.10 -8.83
N PRO A 204 7.05 1.57 -7.62
CA PRO A 204 7.90 2.27 -6.66
C PRO A 204 9.35 2.34 -7.13
N GLY A 205 10.05 3.41 -6.74
CA GLY A 205 11.48 3.54 -6.94
C GLY A 205 12.27 2.51 -6.15
N ARG A 206 13.55 2.32 -6.51
CA ARG A 206 14.43 1.40 -5.77
C ARG A 206 14.99 1.99 -4.47
N ASP A 207 14.81 3.27 -4.25
CA ASP A 207 15.08 3.92 -2.98
C ASP A 207 13.88 4.76 -2.52
N PHE A 208 13.88 5.06 -1.23
CA PHE A 208 12.76 5.76 -0.59
C PHE A 208 12.53 7.16 -1.17
N MET A 209 13.60 7.93 -1.43
CA MET A 209 13.46 9.31 -1.90
C MET A 209 12.90 9.38 -3.32
N VAL A 210 13.24 8.43 -4.17
CA VAL A 210 12.65 8.30 -5.51
C VAL A 210 11.16 7.94 -5.42
N SER A 211 10.80 6.98 -4.58
CA SER A 211 9.41 6.60 -4.34
C SER A 211 8.61 7.77 -3.78
N LEU A 212 9.16 8.51 -2.82
CA LEU A 212 8.54 9.70 -2.24
C LEU A 212 8.36 10.82 -3.28
N GLY A 213 9.33 11.02 -4.17
CA GLY A 213 9.25 11.97 -5.28
C GLY A 213 8.14 11.62 -6.30
N ARG A 214 7.94 10.33 -6.56
CA ARG A 214 6.82 9.85 -7.40
C ARG A 214 5.48 10.09 -6.73
N LEU A 215 5.36 9.72 -5.46
CA LEU A 215 4.15 9.98 -4.68
C LEU A 215 3.82 11.48 -4.67
N LYS A 216 4.82 12.35 -4.47
CA LYS A 216 4.64 13.80 -4.53
C LYS A 216 4.01 14.27 -5.84
N ARG A 217 4.50 13.79 -6.99
CA ARG A 217 3.95 14.14 -8.31
C ARG A 217 2.49 13.75 -8.46
N LEU A 218 2.12 12.57 -7.96
CA LEU A 218 0.74 12.09 -7.97
C LEU A 218 -0.16 12.96 -7.10
N LEU A 219 0.31 13.31 -5.89
CA LEU A 219 -0.43 14.17 -4.96
C LEU A 219 -0.50 15.64 -5.40
N GLN A 220 0.32 16.08 -6.37
CA GLN A 220 0.20 17.39 -7.00
C GLN A 220 -0.93 17.43 -8.04
N ASN A 221 -1.24 16.31 -8.67
CA ASN A 221 -2.20 16.19 -9.76
C ASN A 221 -3.58 15.70 -9.34
N GLN A 222 -3.69 15.07 -8.15
CA GLN A 222 -4.91 14.48 -7.63
C GLN A 222 -5.22 15.00 -6.23
N LYS A 223 -6.50 15.18 -5.93
CA LYS A 223 -6.95 15.60 -4.61
C LYS A 223 -7.15 14.38 -3.72
N ILE A 224 -6.19 14.11 -2.86
CA ILE A 224 -6.14 12.89 -2.06
C ILE A 224 -6.42 13.19 -0.59
N GLY A 225 -7.32 12.40 0.02
CA GLY A 225 -7.48 12.34 1.48
C GLY A 225 -6.52 11.32 2.07
N ILE A 226 -5.81 11.66 3.15
CA ILE A 226 -4.90 10.73 3.82
C ILE A 226 -5.29 10.62 5.29
N LEU A 227 -5.44 9.41 5.79
CA LEU A 227 -5.63 9.14 7.22
C LEU A 227 -4.43 8.39 7.77
N ILE A 228 -3.75 9.01 8.74
CA ILE A 228 -2.72 8.36 9.57
C ILE A 228 -3.35 8.12 10.94
N ASP A 229 -3.72 6.87 11.23
CA ASP A 229 -4.43 6.52 12.44
C ASP A 229 -3.51 5.98 13.53
N ASN A 230 -3.75 6.43 14.78
CA ASN A 230 -3.09 5.93 15.99
C ASN A 230 -1.56 6.20 16.02
N LEU A 231 -1.15 7.47 15.93
CA LEU A 231 0.26 7.88 15.81
C LEU A 231 1.12 7.56 17.04
N GLU A 232 0.54 7.45 18.24
CA GLU A 232 1.23 7.39 19.52
C GLU A 232 2.37 6.36 19.61
N PRO A 233 2.24 5.13 19.08
CA PRO A 233 3.31 4.12 19.18
C PRO A 233 4.61 4.53 18.48
N ALA A 234 4.51 5.42 17.47
CA ALA A 234 5.66 5.90 16.74
C ALA A 234 6.39 7.06 17.44
N LEU A 235 5.88 7.53 18.58
CA LEU A 235 6.43 8.66 19.31
C LEU A 235 7.25 8.24 20.54
N ASP A 236 8.25 9.05 20.86
CA ASP A 236 9.01 8.95 22.10
C ASP A 236 8.38 9.80 23.24
N SER A 237 9.07 9.87 24.37
CA SER A 237 8.63 10.68 25.53
C SER A 237 8.65 12.18 25.29
N GLU A 238 9.30 12.66 24.23
CA GLU A 238 9.34 14.07 23.82
C GLU A 238 8.34 14.36 22.69
N PHE A 239 7.48 13.39 22.37
CA PHE A 239 6.47 13.47 21.31
C PHE A 239 7.07 13.61 19.90
N ARG A 240 8.26 13.07 19.68
CA ARG A 240 8.96 12.99 18.39
C ARG A 240 8.95 11.56 17.88
N PHE A 241 9.13 11.39 16.59
CA PHE A 241 9.30 10.04 16.02
C PHE A 241 10.53 9.36 16.61
N ILE A 242 10.37 8.12 17.08
CA ILE A 242 11.48 7.27 17.53
C ILE A 242 12.46 7.00 16.37
N GLU A 243 13.74 6.78 16.70
CA GLU A 243 14.82 6.63 15.69
C GLU A 243 14.49 5.67 14.54
N PRO A 244 13.94 4.46 14.75
CA PRO A 244 13.60 3.55 13.66
C PRO A 244 12.55 4.10 12.67
N HIS A 245 11.79 5.12 13.07
CA HIS A 245 10.66 5.67 12.30
C HIS A 245 10.84 7.14 11.93
N ARG A 246 12.04 7.70 12.08
CA ARG A 246 12.31 9.11 11.74
C ARG A 246 12.04 9.43 10.26
N CYS A 247 12.14 8.47 9.38
CA CYS A 247 11.83 8.67 7.95
C CYS A 247 10.37 9.11 7.69
N TYR A 248 9.45 8.93 8.64
CA TYR A 248 8.11 9.51 8.58
C TYR A 248 8.11 11.04 8.50
N ILE A 249 9.14 11.69 9.02
CA ILE A 249 9.33 13.15 8.94
C ILE A 249 9.39 13.59 7.47
N GLU A 250 10.09 12.84 6.62
CA GLU A 250 10.21 13.16 5.19
C GLU A 250 8.86 13.04 4.47
N LEU A 251 8.08 12.01 4.80
CA LEU A 251 6.71 11.87 4.28
C LEU A 251 5.85 13.06 4.72
N LEU A 252 5.83 13.40 6.01
CA LEU A 252 5.02 14.51 6.52
C LEU A 252 5.50 15.85 5.94
N ARG A 253 6.80 16.07 5.81
CA ARG A 253 7.37 17.27 5.17
C ARG A 253 6.90 17.39 3.71
N MET A 254 6.89 16.31 2.97
CA MET A 254 6.37 16.28 1.60
C MET A 254 4.87 16.60 1.57
N LEU A 255 4.08 16.10 2.52
CA LEU A 255 2.64 16.36 2.60
C LEU A 255 2.29 17.79 3.01
N THR A 256 3.22 18.55 3.62
CA THR A 256 3.04 20.00 3.89
C THR A 256 3.37 20.89 2.71
N ASP A 257 3.94 20.35 1.64
CA ASP A 257 4.32 21.13 0.46
C ASP A 257 3.08 21.85 -0.15
N PRO A 258 3.15 23.17 -0.39
CA PRO A 258 2.02 23.93 -0.94
C PRO A 258 1.49 23.40 -2.27
N MET A 259 2.35 22.78 -3.09
CA MET A 259 1.98 22.24 -4.39
C MET A 259 1.20 20.93 -4.29
N VAL A 260 1.26 20.23 -3.17
CA VAL A 260 0.54 18.97 -2.94
C VAL A 260 -0.94 19.28 -2.65
N GLN A 261 -1.86 18.59 -3.33
CA GLN A 261 -3.30 18.82 -3.18
C GLN A 261 -3.97 17.93 -2.13
N SER A 262 -3.19 17.15 -1.41
CA SER A 262 -3.70 16.26 -0.37
C SER A 262 -4.07 17.00 0.92
N VAL A 263 -5.00 16.40 1.66
CA VAL A 263 -5.32 16.74 3.05
C VAL A 263 -5.05 15.51 3.91
N THR A 264 -4.25 15.70 4.93
CA THR A 264 -3.88 14.61 5.85
C THR A 264 -4.53 14.83 7.20
N LEU A 265 -5.28 13.82 7.66
CA LEU A 265 -5.76 13.74 9.03
C LEU A 265 -4.91 12.72 9.80
N ILE A 266 -4.41 13.14 10.94
CA ILE A 266 -3.67 12.25 11.85
C ILE A 266 -4.52 12.09 13.10
N THR A 267 -4.70 10.88 13.60
CA THR A 267 -5.31 10.68 14.91
C THR A 267 -4.25 10.29 15.93
N SER A 268 -4.31 10.89 17.10
CA SER A 268 -3.39 10.60 18.20
C SER A 268 -4.02 10.90 19.55
N ARG A 269 -3.56 10.22 20.59
CA ARG A 269 -3.77 10.63 21.98
C ARG A 269 -2.75 11.66 22.40
N GLU A 270 -1.58 11.61 21.78
CA GLU A 270 -0.43 12.43 22.09
C GLU A 270 -0.23 13.53 21.05
N ARG A 271 0.50 14.51 21.42
CA ARG A 271 0.90 15.61 20.55
C ARG A 271 2.04 15.15 19.64
N LEU A 272 2.17 15.74 18.46
CA LEU A 272 3.36 15.61 17.61
C LEU A 272 4.18 16.89 17.72
N CYS A 273 5.47 16.77 18.09
CA CYS A 273 6.39 17.89 18.32
C CYS A 273 7.62 17.80 17.38
N GLU A 274 7.39 17.79 16.08
CA GLU A 274 8.47 17.90 15.08
C GLU A 274 8.59 19.32 14.57
N GLY A 275 9.71 19.97 14.86
CA GLY A 275 9.91 21.43 14.60
C GLY A 275 9.88 21.80 13.11
N ASP A 276 10.15 20.86 12.24
CA ASP A 276 10.25 21.07 10.78
C ASP A 276 8.94 20.85 10.03
N ILE A 277 7.84 20.52 10.73
CA ILE A 277 6.56 20.17 10.11
C ILE A 277 5.45 21.04 10.69
N THR A 278 4.69 21.71 9.83
CA THR A 278 3.52 22.48 10.25
C THR A 278 2.31 21.54 10.36
N VAL A 279 1.88 21.26 11.59
CA VAL A 279 0.71 20.44 11.90
C VAL A 279 -0.28 21.27 12.72
N GLU A 280 -1.51 21.42 12.22
CA GLU A 280 -2.61 22.00 12.96
C GLU A 280 -3.17 20.99 13.96
N THR A 281 -3.22 21.32 15.23
CA THR A 281 -3.77 20.41 16.24
C THR A 281 -5.21 20.79 16.56
N TYR A 282 -6.12 19.83 16.35
CA TYR A 282 -7.51 19.93 16.76
C TYR A 282 -7.78 19.01 17.96
N ARG A 283 -8.07 19.57 19.10
CA ARG A 283 -8.51 18.82 20.27
C ARG A 283 -9.99 18.49 20.13
N LEU A 284 -10.29 17.20 19.87
CA LEU A 284 -11.65 16.73 19.70
C LEU A 284 -12.35 16.67 21.06
N PRO A 285 -13.44 17.43 21.26
CA PRO A 285 -14.18 17.37 22.52
C PRO A 285 -14.96 16.06 22.65
N GLU A 286 -15.38 15.78 23.86
CA GLU A 286 -16.28 14.69 24.22
C GLU A 286 -17.66 14.88 23.53
N LEU A 287 -18.47 13.83 23.47
CA LEU A 287 -19.87 13.93 23.06
C LEU A 287 -20.68 14.60 24.19
N ASP A 288 -21.56 15.49 23.81
CA ASP A 288 -22.45 16.15 24.76
C ASP A 288 -23.55 15.23 25.30
N TYR A 289 -24.23 15.68 26.34
CA TYR A 289 -25.32 14.94 26.96
C TYR A 289 -26.48 14.70 25.99
N CYS A 290 -26.80 15.66 25.12
CA CYS A 290 -27.89 15.54 24.17
C CYS A 290 -27.64 14.40 23.19
N THR A 291 -26.40 14.25 22.73
CA THR A 291 -25.95 13.14 21.88
C THR A 291 -26.09 11.79 22.58
N TRP A 292 -25.68 11.70 23.87
CA TRP A 292 -25.87 10.47 24.66
C TRP A 292 -27.36 10.16 24.82
N LYS A 293 -28.19 11.14 25.17
CA LYS A 293 -29.67 10.99 25.31
C LYS A 293 -30.30 10.48 24.01
N GLN A 294 -29.88 11.04 22.86
CA GLN A 294 -30.37 10.62 21.54
C GLN A 294 -29.94 9.17 21.22
N TYR A 295 -28.73 8.80 21.51
CA TYR A 295 -28.20 7.45 21.28
C TYR A 295 -28.94 6.41 22.13
N PHE A 296 -29.07 6.64 23.43
CA PHE A 296 -29.75 5.74 24.35
C PHE A 296 -31.25 5.61 24.01
N LYS A 297 -31.92 6.72 23.64
CA LYS A 297 -33.30 6.71 23.16
C LYS A 297 -33.47 5.84 21.90
N TYR A 298 -32.55 5.90 20.95
CA TYR A 298 -32.59 5.06 19.76
C TYR A 298 -32.60 3.57 20.08
N TYR A 299 -31.81 3.16 21.07
CA TYR A 299 -31.74 1.78 21.55
C TYR A 299 -32.81 1.44 22.58
N GLN A 300 -33.88 2.25 22.69
CA GLN A 300 -35.02 1.99 23.55
C GLN A 300 -34.69 1.78 25.03
N ILE A 301 -33.57 2.37 25.50
CA ILE A 301 -33.21 2.37 26.91
C ILE A 301 -34.11 3.40 27.61
N ASN A 302 -34.83 2.98 28.68
CA ASN A 302 -35.67 3.84 29.45
C ASN A 302 -34.84 4.90 30.20
N ASN A 303 -35.09 6.17 29.87
CA ASN A 303 -34.29 7.29 30.35
C ASN A 303 -34.77 7.76 31.74
N TYR A 304 -33.96 7.55 32.75
CA TYR A 304 -33.98 8.37 33.95
C TYR A 304 -32.92 9.45 33.76
N GLU A 305 -33.35 10.69 33.51
CA GLU A 305 -32.45 11.82 33.14
C GLU A 305 -31.33 12.05 34.16
N SER A 306 -31.64 11.89 35.45
CA SER A 306 -30.66 12.01 36.51
C SER A 306 -29.52 11.00 36.40
N ILE A 307 -29.83 9.74 36.09
CA ILE A 307 -28.86 8.66 35.99
C ILE A 307 -28.00 8.82 34.73
N LEU A 308 -28.64 9.09 33.58
CA LEU A 308 -27.91 9.32 32.34
C LEU A 308 -26.99 10.54 32.44
N THR A 309 -27.39 11.59 33.18
CA THR A 309 -26.56 12.75 33.48
C THR A 309 -25.35 12.35 34.34
N GLU A 310 -25.57 11.52 35.35
CA GLU A 310 -24.49 11.01 36.21
C GLU A 310 -23.54 10.12 35.42
N MET A 311 -24.04 9.18 34.63
CA MET A 311 -23.25 8.33 33.74
C MET A 311 -22.45 9.15 32.74
N HIS A 312 -23.09 10.12 32.08
CA HIS A 312 -22.41 11.00 31.14
C HIS A 312 -21.24 11.75 31.82
N LYS A 313 -21.48 12.28 33.02
CA LYS A 313 -20.43 12.95 33.78
C LYS A 313 -19.29 12.02 34.20
N VAL A 314 -19.60 10.81 34.64
CA VAL A 314 -18.63 9.79 35.09
C VAL A 314 -17.76 9.28 33.93
N TYR A 315 -18.33 9.09 32.75
CA TYR A 315 -17.60 8.62 31.56
C TYR A 315 -17.11 9.74 30.66
N GLY A 316 -17.29 11.02 31.06
CA GLY A 316 -16.79 12.19 30.38
C GLY A 316 -17.23 12.26 28.91
N GLY A 317 -18.48 11.96 28.60
CA GLY A 317 -18.98 12.01 27.22
C GLY A 317 -18.28 11.09 26.21
N ASN A 318 -17.61 10.05 26.68
CA ASN A 318 -16.82 9.16 25.84
C ASN A 318 -17.70 8.34 24.89
N ALA A 319 -17.49 8.44 23.58
CA ALA A 319 -18.30 7.78 22.57
C ALA A 319 -18.24 6.24 22.64
N LYS A 320 -17.08 5.67 22.98
CA LYS A 320 -16.95 4.20 23.12
C LYS A 320 -17.61 3.72 24.41
N ALA A 321 -17.46 4.47 25.50
CA ALA A 321 -18.14 4.18 26.73
C ALA A 321 -19.66 4.19 26.54
N MET A 322 -20.18 5.19 25.83
CA MET A 322 -21.61 5.28 25.46
C MET A 322 -22.09 3.99 24.80
N ARG A 323 -21.37 3.50 23.78
CA ARG A 323 -21.74 2.28 23.04
C ARG A 323 -21.70 1.03 23.92
N ILE A 324 -20.62 0.87 24.70
CA ILE A 324 -20.45 -0.31 25.58
C ILE A 324 -21.52 -0.33 26.66
N LEU A 325 -21.79 0.81 27.28
CA LEU A 325 -22.81 0.92 28.31
C LEU A 325 -24.22 0.65 27.75
N CYS A 326 -24.51 1.22 26.59
CA CYS A 326 -25.79 1.00 25.92
C CYS A 326 -26.00 -0.50 25.66
N GLY A 327 -25.00 -1.21 25.14
CA GLY A 327 -25.05 -2.65 24.94
C GLY A 327 -25.27 -3.44 26.25
N ALA A 328 -24.50 -3.11 27.29
CA ALA A 328 -24.62 -3.77 28.58
C ALA A 328 -25.98 -3.57 29.26
N ILE A 329 -26.51 -2.36 29.21
CA ILE A 329 -27.84 -2.04 29.76
C ILE A 329 -28.94 -2.78 28.99
N GLN A 330 -28.84 -2.79 27.67
CA GLN A 330 -29.83 -3.45 26.82
C GLN A 330 -29.90 -4.95 27.05
N GLU A 331 -28.75 -5.60 27.12
CA GLU A 331 -28.67 -7.07 27.15
C GLU A 331 -28.76 -7.63 28.55
N ASP A 332 -28.08 -7.01 29.52
CA ASP A 332 -28.00 -7.53 30.88
C ASP A 332 -29.18 -7.10 31.78
N ASN A 333 -29.75 -5.93 31.46
CA ASN A 333 -30.80 -5.32 32.28
C ASN A 333 -32.09 -4.99 31.47
N GLN A 334 -32.26 -5.56 30.29
CA GLN A 334 -33.44 -5.37 29.42
C GLN A 334 -33.78 -3.89 29.16
N GLY A 335 -32.77 -3.02 29.06
CA GLY A 335 -32.92 -1.58 28.88
C GLY A 335 -33.19 -0.80 30.19
N ASP A 336 -33.15 -1.44 31.38
CA ASP A 336 -33.27 -0.76 32.66
C ASP A 336 -31.94 -0.18 33.15
N ILE A 337 -31.76 1.10 32.86
CA ILE A 337 -30.57 1.87 33.24
C ILE A 337 -30.44 2.04 34.78
N GLN A 338 -31.60 2.10 35.51
CA GLN A 338 -31.59 2.27 36.96
C GLN A 338 -30.97 1.05 37.65
N THR A 339 -31.45 -0.14 37.30
CA THR A 339 -30.94 -1.39 37.84
C THR A 339 -29.45 -1.56 37.52
N TYR A 340 -29.05 -1.28 36.25
CA TYR A 340 -27.67 -1.32 35.85
C TYR A 340 -26.79 -0.39 36.70
N TRP A 341 -27.21 0.87 36.87
CA TRP A 341 -26.43 1.88 37.57
C TRP A 341 -26.31 1.59 39.07
N ASN A 342 -27.40 1.19 39.71
CA ASN A 342 -27.40 0.83 41.13
C ASN A 342 -26.40 -0.31 41.43
N CYS A 343 -26.27 -1.27 40.53
CA CYS A 343 -25.33 -2.39 40.70
C CYS A 343 -23.88 -2.02 40.42
N ASN A 344 -23.62 -1.07 39.54
CA ASN A 344 -22.27 -0.85 39.02
C ASN A 344 -21.64 0.50 39.41
N GLN A 345 -22.41 1.45 39.97
CA GLN A 345 -21.94 2.79 40.28
C GLN A 345 -20.76 2.82 41.28
N ALA A 346 -20.72 1.92 42.22
CA ALA A 346 -19.68 1.90 43.26
C ALA A 346 -18.29 1.56 42.75
N GLU A 347 -18.19 0.70 41.74
CA GLU A 347 -16.92 0.32 41.11
C GLU A 347 -16.46 1.38 40.10
N ILE A 348 -17.37 2.07 39.45
CA ILE A 348 -17.14 3.07 38.40
C ILE A 348 -16.80 4.44 38.99
N LEU A 349 -17.35 4.79 40.12
CA LEU A 349 -17.16 6.10 40.79
C LEU A 349 -15.74 6.24 41.40
N ALA A 350 -15.01 5.18 41.65
CA ALA A 350 -13.67 5.24 42.23
C ALA A 350 -12.63 5.90 41.28
N LYS A 351 -12.69 5.69 39.97
CA LYS A 351 -12.02 6.45 38.90
C LYS A 351 -12.72 6.20 37.58
N PRO A 352 -13.26 7.23 36.92
CA PRO A 352 -13.93 7.09 35.62
C PRO A 352 -12.89 6.95 34.51
N ASP A 353 -12.16 5.86 34.53
CA ASP A 353 -11.17 5.52 33.53
C ASP A 353 -11.81 4.51 32.57
N LEU A 354 -11.69 4.79 31.28
CA LEU A 354 -12.23 3.93 30.25
C LEU A 354 -11.65 2.50 30.33
N LYS A 355 -10.43 2.37 30.86
CA LYS A 355 -9.81 1.09 31.14
C LYS A 355 -10.61 0.30 32.17
N ASN A 356 -11.10 0.94 33.23
CA ASN A 356 -11.92 0.30 34.25
C ASN A 356 -13.27 -0.16 33.65
N LEU A 357 -13.85 0.60 32.73
CA LEU A 357 -15.06 0.21 32.03
C LEU A 357 -14.82 -1.05 31.20
N VAL A 358 -13.77 -1.07 30.39
CA VAL A 358 -13.42 -2.25 29.59
C VAL A 358 -13.12 -3.44 30.50
N ASN A 359 -12.35 -3.22 31.56
CA ASN A 359 -12.04 -4.26 32.56
C ASN A 359 -13.30 -4.81 33.22
N SER A 360 -14.28 -3.96 33.56
CA SER A 360 -15.53 -4.42 34.15
C SER A 360 -16.33 -5.33 33.19
N GLN A 361 -16.31 -5.01 31.90
CA GLN A 361 -16.96 -5.85 30.89
C GLN A 361 -16.25 -7.21 30.72
N PHE A 362 -14.92 -7.23 30.71
CA PHE A 362 -14.16 -8.47 30.67
C PHE A 362 -14.44 -9.35 31.91
N LYS A 363 -14.43 -8.77 33.11
CA LYS A 363 -14.73 -9.48 34.35
C LYS A 363 -16.15 -10.03 34.32
N ARG A 364 -17.13 -9.22 33.93
CA ARG A 364 -18.53 -9.66 33.77
C ARG A 364 -18.69 -10.78 32.74
N LEU A 365 -18.02 -10.66 31.57
CA LEU A 365 -18.05 -11.72 30.57
C LEU A 365 -17.45 -13.02 31.10
N GLN A 366 -16.36 -12.94 31.86
CA GLN A 366 -15.72 -14.08 32.49
C GLN A 366 -16.66 -14.83 33.46
N GLU A 367 -17.49 -14.08 34.17
CA GLU A 367 -18.47 -14.64 35.13
C GLU A 367 -19.68 -15.26 34.41
N LEU A 368 -20.15 -14.66 33.31
CA LEU A 368 -21.38 -15.05 32.60
C LEU A 368 -21.16 -16.06 31.49
N ASP A 369 -20.05 -15.96 30.74
CA ASP A 369 -19.74 -16.82 29.60
C ASP A 369 -18.23 -16.96 29.43
N ILE A 370 -17.67 -17.98 30.07
CA ILE A 370 -16.22 -18.23 30.08
C ILE A 370 -15.65 -18.49 28.66
N ASN A 371 -16.43 -19.14 27.77
CA ASN A 371 -15.98 -19.43 26.43
C ASN A 371 -15.92 -18.14 25.58
N ALA A 372 -16.89 -17.26 25.72
CA ALA A 372 -16.86 -15.96 25.08
C ALA A 372 -15.74 -15.06 25.63
N PHE A 373 -15.46 -15.13 26.93
CA PHE A 373 -14.31 -14.43 27.54
C PHE A 373 -12.98 -14.91 26.95
N LYS A 374 -12.78 -16.24 26.86
CA LYS A 374 -11.56 -16.81 26.24
C LYS A 374 -11.43 -16.36 24.79
N LEU A 375 -12.52 -16.46 23.99
CA LEU A 375 -12.50 -16.00 22.61
C LEU A 375 -12.14 -14.51 22.51
N LEU A 376 -12.74 -13.66 23.34
CA LEU A 376 -12.45 -12.22 23.36
C LEU A 376 -10.97 -11.95 23.64
N CYS A 377 -10.36 -12.64 24.60
CA CYS A 377 -8.94 -12.53 24.89
C CYS A 377 -8.11 -13.01 23.69
N ARG A 378 -8.42 -14.18 23.11
CA ARG A 378 -7.72 -14.77 21.98
C ARG A 378 -7.78 -13.90 20.72
N LEU A 379 -8.91 -13.22 20.45
CA LEU A 379 -9.04 -12.26 19.34
C LEU A 379 -8.07 -11.07 19.44
N GLY A 380 -7.51 -10.82 20.63
CA GLY A 380 -6.45 -9.85 20.85
C GLY A 380 -5.17 -10.14 20.07
N CYS A 381 -4.90 -11.38 19.65
CA CYS A 381 -3.72 -11.74 18.87
C CYS A 381 -3.74 -11.15 17.45
N TYR A 382 -4.92 -10.91 16.84
CA TYR A 382 -5.02 -10.35 15.51
C TYR A 382 -4.58 -8.89 15.47
N ARG A 383 -3.84 -8.50 14.42
CA ARG A 383 -3.25 -7.16 14.29
C ARG A 383 -4.26 -6.10 13.85
N TYR A 384 -5.19 -6.43 12.97
CA TYR A 384 -6.17 -5.52 12.36
C TYR A 384 -5.53 -4.30 11.67
N GLN A 385 -4.36 -4.49 11.03
CA GLN A 385 -3.60 -3.46 10.33
C GLN A 385 -3.73 -3.61 8.81
N ASP A 386 -2.91 -4.46 8.21
CA ASP A 386 -2.92 -4.71 6.76
C ASP A 386 -4.19 -5.46 6.35
N VAL A 387 -4.70 -6.30 7.24
CA VAL A 387 -6.00 -6.96 7.16
C VAL A 387 -6.87 -6.47 8.31
N PRO A 388 -7.77 -5.49 8.05
CA PRO A 388 -8.49 -4.79 9.12
C PRO A 388 -9.60 -5.60 9.76
N THR A 389 -9.99 -6.73 9.17
CA THR A 389 -11.08 -7.59 9.63
C THR A 389 -10.71 -9.05 9.53
N VAL A 390 -11.37 -9.89 10.29
CA VAL A 390 -11.15 -11.34 10.33
C VAL A 390 -12.47 -12.04 9.99
N PRO A 391 -12.50 -12.97 9.04
CA PRO A 391 -13.70 -13.73 8.70
C PRO A 391 -14.06 -14.75 9.79
N ASP A 392 -15.28 -15.29 9.73
CA ASP A 392 -15.81 -16.28 10.67
C ASP A 392 -14.81 -17.42 11.02
N ASN A 393 -14.18 -18.00 10.01
CA ASN A 393 -13.21 -19.08 10.19
C ASN A 393 -12.01 -18.67 11.05
N GLY A 394 -11.61 -17.39 11.01
CA GLY A 394 -10.56 -16.87 11.88
C GLY A 394 -11.01 -16.71 13.35
N LEU A 395 -12.32 -16.62 13.63
CA LEU A 395 -12.83 -16.70 14.99
C LEU A 395 -12.94 -18.16 15.43
N LEU A 396 -13.43 -19.02 14.52
CA LEU A 396 -13.64 -20.44 14.80
C LEU A 396 -12.33 -21.16 15.14
N CYS A 397 -11.22 -20.86 14.46
CA CYS A 397 -9.92 -21.47 14.77
C CYS A 397 -9.42 -21.14 16.18
N LEU A 398 -9.89 -20.04 16.76
CA LEU A 398 -9.58 -19.65 18.15
C LEU A 398 -10.48 -20.31 19.20
N LEU A 399 -11.43 -21.15 18.79
CA LEU A 399 -12.36 -21.88 19.64
C LEU A 399 -12.01 -23.38 19.73
N TRP A 400 -10.71 -23.72 19.70
CA TRP A 400 -10.21 -25.11 19.67
C TRP A 400 -10.66 -25.98 20.83
N ASP A 401 -11.04 -25.37 21.97
CA ASP A 401 -11.50 -26.03 23.19
C ASP A 401 -13.04 -25.99 23.38
N VAL A 402 -13.77 -25.50 22.35
CA VAL A 402 -15.24 -25.39 22.38
C VAL A 402 -15.85 -26.32 21.34
N PRO A 403 -16.87 -27.15 21.71
CA PRO A 403 -17.57 -28.02 20.78
C PRO A 403 -18.17 -27.25 19.60
N GLU A 404 -18.10 -27.77 18.37
CA GLU A 404 -18.56 -27.12 17.14
C GLU A 404 -20.01 -26.59 17.23
N GLY A 405 -20.91 -27.34 17.85
CA GLY A 405 -22.31 -26.96 18.04
C GLY A 405 -22.51 -25.71 18.90
N GLU A 406 -21.52 -25.34 19.73
CA GLU A 406 -21.57 -24.18 20.62
C GLU A 406 -20.79 -22.96 20.10
N GLN A 407 -19.89 -23.14 19.15
CA GLN A 407 -18.96 -22.08 18.69
C GLN A 407 -19.69 -20.85 18.18
N ARG A 408 -20.76 -21.02 17.40
CA ARG A 408 -21.56 -19.90 16.89
C ARG A 408 -22.25 -19.13 18.01
N ARG A 409 -22.75 -19.81 19.05
CA ARG A 409 -23.33 -19.17 20.23
C ARG A 409 -22.30 -18.26 20.92
N VAL A 410 -21.07 -18.72 21.02
CA VAL A 410 -19.96 -17.96 21.64
C VAL A 410 -19.68 -16.67 20.85
N ILE A 411 -19.64 -16.75 19.53
CA ILE A 411 -19.43 -15.57 18.66
C ILE A 411 -20.60 -14.58 18.81
N GLU A 412 -21.84 -15.07 18.76
CA GLU A 412 -23.02 -14.21 18.95
C GLU A 412 -23.06 -13.58 20.34
N SER A 413 -22.60 -14.24 21.38
CA SER A 413 -22.48 -13.67 22.72
C SER A 413 -21.60 -12.42 22.74
N LEU A 414 -20.47 -12.41 22.00
CA LEU A 414 -19.59 -11.25 21.88
C LEU A 414 -20.23 -10.11 21.03
N LYS A 415 -20.92 -10.46 19.94
CA LYS A 415 -21.62 -9.49 19.10
C LYS A 415 -22.70 -8.76 19.88
N ASN A 416 -23.53 -9.54 20.57
CA ASN A 416 -24.63 -9.01 21.33
C ASN A 416 -24.16 -8.07 22.44
N ARG A 417 -22.98 -8.30 23.00
CA ARG A 417 -22.37 -7.43 24.02
C ARG A 417 -21.59 -6.25 23.45
N SER A 418 -21.60 -6.03 22.13
CA SER A 418 -20.84 -4.98 21.44
C SER A 418 -19.33 -5.02 21.78
N LEU A 419 -18.79 -6.19 22.09
CA LEU A 419 -17.38 -6.42 22.37
C LEU A 419 -16.60 -6.79 21.11
N VAL A 420 -17.31 -7.22 20.07
CA VAL A 420 -16.80 -7.46 18.71
C VAL A 420 -17.62 -6.60 17.75
N GLU A 421 -16.96 -5.96 16.83
CA GLU A 421 -17.58 -5.17 15.77
C GLU A 421 -17.64 -5.97 14.47
N VAL A 422 -18.69 -5.77 13.67
CA VAL A 422 -18.92 -6.48 12.41
C VAL A 422 -19.00 -5.50 11.26
N ASN A 423 -18.24 -5.76 10.21
CA ASN A 423 -18.27 -5.00 8.96
C ASN A 423 -18.38 -5.98 7.79
N LYS A 424 -19.49 -5.94 7.03
CA LYS A 424 -19.76 -6.82 5.88
C LYS A 424 -19.63 -8.32 6.18
N GLY A 425 -19.93 -8.73 7.40
CA GLY A 425 -19.82 -10.13 7.82
C GLY A 425 -18.45 -10.57 8.35
N GLU A 426 -17.47 -9.65 8.41
CA GLU A 426 -16.17 -9.88 9.01
C GLU A 426 -16.04 -9.12 10.34
N PHE A 427 -15.16 -9.57 11.22
CA PHE A 427 -15.06 -9.15 12.60
C PHE A 427 -13.79 -8.36 12.89
N PHE A 428 -13.88 -7.44 13.83
CA PHE A 428 -12.71 -6.74 14.36
C PHE A 428 -12.95 -6.27 15.79
N LEU A 429 -11.88 -6.04 16.53
CA LEU A 429 -11.93 -5.45 17.86
C LEU A 429 -11.69 -3.95 17.79
N HIS A 430 -12.52 -3.21 18.54
CA HIS A 430 -12.15 -1.81 18.79
C HIS A 430 -10.78 -1.75 19.47
N PRO A 431 -9.94 -0.77 19.13
CA PRO A 431 -8.58 -0.67 19.66
C PRO A 431 -8.45 -0.85 21.18
N MET A 432 -9.30 -0.24 22.00
CA MET A 432 -9.22 -0.38 23.46
C MET A 432 -9.59 -1.77 23.97
N VAL A 433 -10.59 -2.40 23.35
CA VAL A 433 -10.98 -3.77 23.69
C VAL A 433 -9.84 -4.71 23.33
N ARG A 434 -9.20 -4.50 22.15
CA ARG A 434 -8.03 -5.30 21.74
C ARG A 434 -6.86 -5.14 22.71
N GLU A 435 -6.56 -3.92 23.15
CA GLU A 435 -5.46 -3.66 24.09
C GLU A 435 -5.63 -4.44 25.40
N GLU A 436 -6.83 -4.47 25.96
CA GLU A 436 -7.11 -5.26 27.16
C GLU A 436 -7.11 -6.76 26.85
N ALA A 437 -7.66 -7.17 25.69
CA ALA A 437 -7.70 -8.55 25.25
C ALA A 437 -6.28 -9.13 25.11
N ILE A 438 -5.37 -8.45 24.41
CA ILE A 438 -3.98 -8.88 24.24
C ILE A 438 -3.21 -8.86 25.56
N ALA A 439 -3.46 -7.87 26.44
CA ALA A 439 -2.81 -7.80 27.74
C ALA A 439 -3.19 -8.99 28.65
N ARG A 440 -4.42 -9.49 28.52
CA ARG A 440 -4.89 -10.70 29.25
C ARG A 440 -4.38 -11.97 28.58
N LEU A 441 -4.43 -12.04 27.28
CA LEU A 441 -3.96 -13.20 26.51
C LEU A 441 -2.47 -13.46 26.76
N ARG A 442 -1.62 -12.41 26.75
CA ARG A 442 -0.18 -12.55 27.05
C ARG A 442 0.15 -13.11 28.44
N LYS A 443 -0.79 -13.00 29.38
CA LYS A 443 -0.66 -13.55 30.74
C LYS A 443 -1.27 -14.94 30.89
N SER A 444 -1.93 -15.43 29.88
CA SER A 444 -2.60 -16.73 29.88
C SER A 444 -1.74 -17.80 29.20
N GLU A 445 -2.05 -19.06 29.48
CA GLU A 445 -1.46 -20.20 28.78
C GLU A 445 -1.86 -20.30 27.31
N ASP A 446 -2.88 -19.54 26.88
CA ASP A 446 -3.41 -19.55 25.52
C ASP A 446 -2.59 -18.68 24.55
N TRP A 447 -1.61 -17.86 25.02
CA TRP A 447 -0.87 -16.90 24.19
C TRP A 447 -0.22 -17.55 22.98
N GLU A 448 0.57 -18.56 23.20
CA GLU A 448 1.31 -19.26 22.15
C GLU A 448 0.34 -19.99 21.20
N THR A 449 -0.59 -20.76 21.76
CA THR A 449 -1.57 -21.54 20.98
C THR A 449 -2.45 -20.63 20.12
N ALA A 450 -2.91 -19.48 20.63
CA ALA A 450 -3.74 -18.54 19.88
C ALA A 450 -2.98 -17.95 18.67
N ASN A 451 -1.71 -17.59 18.85
CA ASN A 451 -0.88 -17.10 17.74
C ASN A 451 -0.61 -18.21 16.73
N ILE A 452 -0.31 -19.44 17.15
CA ILE A 452 -0.12 -20.58 16.23
C ILE A 452 -1.41 -20.82 15.42
N LYS A 453 -2.58 -20.90 16.07
CA LYS A 453 -3.86 -21.13 15.39
C LYS A 453 -4.23 -20.00 14.40
N ALA A 454 -3.97 -18.76 14.78
CA ALA A 454 -4.16 -17.63 13.87
C ALA A 454 -3.17 -17.67 12.68
N ALA A 455 -1.91 -18.05 12.91
CA ALA A 455 -0.92 -18.21 11.85
C ALA A 455 -1.28 -19.35 10.88
N GLU A 456 -1.70 -20.51 11.40
CA GLU A 456 -2.20 -21.64 10.62
C GLU A 456 -3.38 -21.17 9.75
N PHE A 457 -4.38 -20.52 10.32
CA PHE A 457 -5.53 -19.98 9.63
C PHE A 457 -5.13 -19.05 8.47
N TRP A 458 -4.28 -18.05 8.71
CA TRP A 458 -3.84 -17.13 7.66
C TRP A 458 -3.00 -17.81 6.58
N THR A 459 -2.23 -18.83 6.96
CA THR A 459 -1.44 -19.62 6.03
C THR A 459 -2.31 -20.41 5.06
N GLU A 460 -3.41 -21.00 5.56
CA GLU A 460 -4.34 -21.82 4.78
C GLU A 460 -5.36 -20.99 3.99
N SER A 461 -5.68 -19.78 4.48
CA SER A 461 -6.65 -18.90 3.82
C SER A 461 -6.20 -18.36 2.46
N VAL A 462 -4.91 -18.46 2.12
CA VAL A 462 -4.33 -17.92 0.88
C VAL A 462 -3.56 -19.01 0.13
N GLU A 463 -4.22 -19.67 -0.81
CA GLU A 463 -3.61 -20.68 -1.68
C GLU A 463 -2.83 -20.05 -2.85
N SER A 464 -3.32 -18.93 -3.37
CA SER A 464 -2.69 -18.20 -4.48
C SER A 464 -2.45 -16.73 -4.14
N VAL A 465 -1.38 -16.15 -4.68
CA VAL A 465 -1.02 -14.74 -4.50
C VAL A 465 -1.02 -14.06 -5.86
N GLU A 466 -2.17 -13.48 -6.20
CA GLU A 466 -2.37 -12.77 -7.47
C GLU A 466 -2.27 -11.27 -7.32
N THR A 467 -2.63 -10.77 -6.13
CA THR A 467 -2.64 -9.34 -5.78
C THR A 467 -1.79 -9.06 -4.55
N ILE A 468 -1.44 -7.79 -4.34
CA ILE A 468 -0.78 -7.32 -3.11
C ILE A 468 -1.61 -7.66 -1.88
N LYS A 469 -2.94 -7.54 -1.97
CA LYS A 469 -3.85 -7.87 -0.87
C LYS A 469 -3.72 -9.33 -0.44
N ASP A 470 -3.63 -10.27 -1.39
CA ASP A 470 -3.45 -11.69 -1.08
C ASP A 470 -2.10 -11.91 -0.37
N GLY A 471 -1.05 -11.25 -0.86
CA GLY A 471 0.27 -11.30 -0.24
C GLY A 471 0.27 -10.77 1.19
N LEU A 472 -0.37 -9.63 1.45
CA LEU A 472 -0.49 -9.05 2.80
C LEU A 472 -1.33 -9.95 3.72
N THR A 473 -2.39 -10.57 3.21
CA THR A 473 -3.19 -11.53 3.97
C THR A 473 -2.35 -12.75 4.38
N ALA A 474 -1.57 -13.31 3.45
CA ALA A 474 -0.66 -14.41 3.77
C ALA A 474 0.44 -14.00 4.77
N LEU A 475 0.86 -12.74 4.75
CA LEU A 475 1.89 -12.19 5.64
C LEU A 475 1.40 -12.07 7.09
N GLU A 476 0.11 -12.01 7.37
CA GLU A 476 -0.39 -11.97 8.76
C GLU A 476 0.12 -13.17 9.57
N ALA A 477 0.26 -14.35 8.96
CA ALA A 477 0.84 -15.52 9.60
C ALA A 477 2.28 -15.30 10.10
N TYR A 478 3.11 -14.57 9.33
CA TYR A 478 4.47 -14.21 9.73
C TYR A 478 4.49 -13.42 11.04
N TYR A 479 3.61 -12.43 11.16
CA TYR A 479 3.56 -11.60 12.36
C TYR A 479 3.16 -12.40 13.61
N HIS A 480 2.22 -13.32 13.48
CA HIS A 480 1.84 -14.19 14.59
C HIS A 480 3.01 -15.05 15.10
N TYR A 481 3.81 -15.64 14.21
CA TYR A 481 4.99 -16.39 14.60
C TYR A 481 6.08 -15.49 15.20
N VAL A 482 6.25 -14.27 14.70
CA VAL A 482 7.19 -13.30 15.30
C VAL A 482 6.80 -12.91 16.73
N GLU A 483 5.49 -12.81 17.03
CA GLU A 483 4.99 -12.47 18.37
C GLU A 483 5.28 -13.53 19.44
N ILE A 484 5.50 -14.76 19.04
CA ILE A 484 5.86 -15.89 19.94
C ILE A 484 7.33 -16.31 19.78
N ASP A 485 8.15 -15.47 19.14
CA ASP A 485 9.58 -15.72 18.89
C ASP A 485 9.89 -17.01 18.09
N ASP A 486 8.90 -17.56 17.38
CA ASP A 486 9.11 -18.67 16.44
C ASP A 486 9.60 -18.14 15.08
N PHE A 487 10.88 -17.75 15.04
CA PHE A 487 11.49 -17.15 13.84
C PHE A 487 11.66 -18.14 12.69
N GLU A 488 11.75 -19.44 12.97
CA GLU A 488 11.82 -20.47 11.95
C GLU A 488 10.51 -20.55 11.15
N GLN A 489 9.37 -20.61 11.86
CA GLN A 489 8.06 -20.59 11.20
C GLN A 489 7.78 -19.23 10.56
N ALA A 490 8.16 -18.13 11.18
CA ALA A 490 8.04 -16.81 10.56
C ALA A 490 8.80 -16.74 9.22
N GLY A 491 10.03 -17.21 9.19
CA GLY A 491 10.82 -17.31 7.96
C GLY A 491 10.19 -18.24 6.92
N SER A 492 9.61 -19.37 7.36
CA SER A 492 8.93 -20.33 6.49
C SER A 492 7.75 -19.70 5.73
N ILE A 493 7.03 -18.74 6.33
CA ILE A 493 5.93 -18.03 5.66
C ILE A 493 6.43 -17.24 4.45
N ILE A 494 7.59 -16.58 4.58
CA ILE A 494 8.19 -15.78 3.49
C ILE A 494 8.67 -16.68 2.34
N GLU A 495 9.17 -17.88 2.66
CA GLU A 495 9.70 -18.81 1.69
C GLU A 495 8.65 -19.77 1.12
N LYS A 496 7.47 -19.89 1.77
CA LYS A 496 6.39 -20.80 1.34
C LYS A 496 5.92 -20.46 -0.06
N GLU A 497 6.00 -21.44 -0.96
CA GLU A 497 5.52 -21.30 -2.33
C GLU A 497 4.00 -21.31 -2.38
N ARG A 498 3.44 -20.35 -3.13
CA ARG A 498 2.01 -20.23 -3.43
C ARG A 498 1.81 -20.05 -4.92
N TYR A 499 0.67 -20.46 -5.44
CA TYR A 499 0.36 -20.28 -6.85
C TYR A 499 0.19 -18.79 -7.19
N ASN A 500 0.59 -18.42 -8.39
CA ASN A 500 0.31 -17.12 -8.96
C ASN A 500 -0.73 -17.22 -10.09
N LYS A 501 -1.13 -16.10 -10.68
CA LYS A 501 -2.12 -16.07 -11.77
C LYS A 501 -1.76 -16.93 -12.99
N TRP A 502 -0.52 -17.36 -13.12
CA TRP A 502 -0.05 -18.26 -14.20
C TRP A 502 0.05 -19.72 -13.73
N GLN A 503 -0.57 -20.06 -12.59
CA GLN A 503 -0.56 -21.39 -12.00
C GLN A 503 0.86 -21.95 -11.74
N ARG A 504 1.76 -21.06 -11.32
CA ARG A 504 3.16 -21.40 -10.96
C ARG A 504 3.41 -21.10 -9.49
N GLY A 505 4.14 -22.00 -8.83
CA GLY A 505 4.57 -21.82 -7.46
C GLY A 505 5.63 -20.71 -7.37
N GLU A 506 5.43 -19.77 -6.46
CA GLU A 506 6.34 -18.66 -6.18
C GLU A 506 6.39 -18.42 -4.67
N PRO A 507 7.60 -18.28 -4.06
CA PRO A 507 7.71 -17.90 -2.66
C PRO A 507 7.02 -16.56 -2.40
N LEU A 508 6.42 -16.38 -1.21
CA LEU A 508 5.76 -15.11 -0.85
C LEU A 508 6.72 -13.90 -1.00
N GLY A 509 7.98 -14.06 -0.58
CA GLY A 509 9.02 -13.04 -0.78
C GLY A 509 9.31 -12.75 -2.27
N GLY A 510 9.19 -13.73 -3.14
CA GLY A 510 9.27 -13.57 -4.59
C GLY A 510 8.07 -12.82 -5.15
N SER A 511 6.85 -13.15 -4.69
CA SER A 511 5.63 -12.44 -5.06
C SER A 511 5.70 -10.95 -4.69
N PHE A 512 6.20 -10.62 -3.49
CA PHE A 512 6.41 -9.22 -3.10
C PHE A 512 7.46 -8.52 -3.96
N ALA A 513 8.56 -9.21 -4.31
CA ALA A 513 9.56 -8.66 -5.23
C ALA A 513 8.95 -8.39 -6.62
N ARG A 514 8.09 -9.27 -7.13
CA ARG A 514 7.34 -9.08 -8.38
C ARG A 514 6.36 -7.90 -8.30
N PHE A 515 5.77 -7.66 -7.14
CA PHE A 515 4.91 -6.50 -6.89
C PHE A 515 5.71 -5.19 -6.67
N GLY A 516 7.03 -5.24 -6.64
CA GLY A 516 7.89 -4.08 -6.39
C GLY A 516 8.08 -3.73 -4.92
N LEU A 517 7.61 -4.56 -3.97
CA LEU A 517 7.71 -4.34 -2.52
C LEU A 517 9.08 -4.82 -1.98
N LEU A 518 10.17 -4.39 -2.62
CA LEU A 518 11.53 -4.87 -2.36
C LEU A 518 12.02 -4.51 -0.96
N GLN A 519 11.74 -3.28 -0.51
CA GLN A 519 12.17 -2.79 0.79
C GLN A 519 11.45 -3.50 1.92
N GLN A 520 10.14 -3.67 1.79
CA GLN A 520 9.31 -4.40 2.75
C GLN A 520 9.83 -5.83 2.92
N THR A 521 10.04 -6.56 1.83
CA THR A 521 10.54 -7.93 1.86
C THR A 521 11.91 -8.02 2.53
N ALA A 522 12.84 -7.13 2.19
CA ALA A 522 14.16 -7.09 2.82
C ALA A 522 14.05 -6.81 4.33
N SER A 523 13.17 -5.90 4.76
CA SER A 523 12.95 -5.58 6.17
C SER A 523 12.41 -6.79 6.94
N LEU A 524 11.40 -7.49 6.41
CA LEU A 524 10.85 -8.70 7.02
C LEU A 524 11.91 -9.79 7.21
N ILE A 525 12.70 -10.06 6.17
CA ILE A 525 13.77 -11.06 6.24
C ILE A 525 14.84 -10.65 7.23
N ASN A 526 15.29 -9.38 7.22
CA ASN A 526 16.33 -8.91 8.13
C ASN A 526 15.89 -8.99 9.62
N LYS A 527 14.61 -8.89 9.92
CA LYS A 527 14.08 -9.02 11.28
C LYS A 527 14.27 -10.43 11.86
N VAL A 528 14.26 -11.45 11.01
CA VAL A 528 14.27 -12.86 11.45
C VAL A 528 15.59 -13.60 11.15
N LYS A 529 16.27 -13.31 10.04
CA LYS A 529 17.41 -14.10 9.54
C LYS A 529 18.54 -14.30 10.53
N ASP A 530 18.85 -13.27 11.35
CA ASP A 530 19.96 -13.32 12.31
C ASP A 530 19.59 -14.08 13.60
N LYS A 531 18.32 -14.35 13.81
CA LYS A 531 17.78 -15.13 14.92
C LYS A 531 17.63 -16.61 14.59
N LEU A 532 17.80 -16.99 13.32
CA LEU A 532 17.75 -18.37 12.86
C LEU A 532 19.10 -19.07 13.04
N GLU A 533 19.06 -20.34 13.39
CA GLU A 533 20.21 -21.23 13.24
C GLU A 533 20.49 -21.54 11.76
N ASN A 534 21.52 -22.36 11.47
CA ASN A 534 21.76 -22.80 10.10
C ASN A 534 20.70 -23.79 9.67
N SER A 535 19.66 -23.30 9.02
CA SER A 535 18.51 -24.05 8.56
C SER A 535 18.27 -23.86 7.05
N TYR A 536 17.44 -24.72 6.48
CA TYR A 536 16.99 -24.57 5.10
C TYR A 536 16.27 -23.23 4.89
N VAL A 537 15.42 -22.85 5.83
CA VAL A 537 14.69 -21.58 5.81
C VAL A 537 15.67 -20.41 5.74
N LYS A 538 16.69 -20.39 6.60
CA LYS A 538 17.74 -19.35 6.57
C LYS A 538 18.43 -19.25 5.20
N ALA A 539 18.79 -20.39 4.63
CA ALA A 539 19.42 -20.41 3.29
C ALA A 539 18.48 -19.84 2.20
N ARG A 540 17.20 -20.19 2.24
CA ARG A 540 16.17 -19.66 1.34
C ARG A 540 15.99 -18.15 1.50
N LEU A 541 15.96 -17.64 2.74
CA LEU A 541 15.86 -16.21 3.01
C LEU A 541 17.05 -15.43 2.45
N TYR A 542 18.30 -15.96 2.58
CA TYR A 542 19.47 -15.36 1.95
C TYR A 542 19.40 -15.37 0.42
N LYS A 543 18.82 -16.44 -0.17
CA LYS A 543 18.59 -16.47 -1.64
C LYS A 543 17.62 -15.35 -2.05
N ILE A 544 16.52 -15.17 -1.35
CA ILE A 544 15.54 -14.11 -1.64
C ILE A 544 16.15 -12.72 -1.45
N LEU A 545 16.94 -12.50 -0.38
CA LEU A 545 17.69 -11.25 -0.20
C LEU A 545 18.67 -10.98 -1.35
N GLY A 546 19.37 -12.01 -1.81
CA GLY A 546 20.28 -11.89 -2.96
C GLY A 546 19.54 -11.42 -4.21
N ASP A 547 18.39 -12.02 -4.52
CA ASP A 547 17.54 -11.61 -5.64
C ASP A 547 17.04 -10.16 -5.50
N ILE A 548 16.60 -9.77 -4.30
CA ILE A 548 16.15 -8.40 -4.01
C ILE A 548 17.28 -7.39 -4.19
N GLN A 549 18.46 -7.65 -3.64
CA GLN A 549 19.59 -6.73 -3.76
C GLN A 549 20.08 -6.62 -5.21
N TRP A 550 20.04 -7.73 -5.97
CA TRP A 550 20.32 -7.72 -7.40
C TRP A 550 19.31 -6.81 -8.15
N LEU A 551 18.02 -6.96 -7.90
CA LEU A 551 16.97 -6.11 -8.48
C LEU A 551 17.14 -4.63 -8.12
N ARG A 552 17.63 -4.32 -6.92
CA ARG A 552 17.92 -2.95 -6.44
C ARG A 552 19.21 -2.36 -7.03
N GLY A 553 19.99 -3.14 -7.73
CA GLY A 553 21.30 -2.72 -8.24
C GLY A 553 22.42 -2.75 -7.20
N SER A 554 22.19 -3.28 -5.99
CA SER A 554 23.21 -3.47 -4.96
C SER A 554 23.96 -4.79 -5.19
N ILE A 555 24.67 -4.87 -6.31
CA ILE A 555 25.18 -6.13 -6.87
C ILE A 555 26.16 -6.84 -5.92
N HIS A 556 27.05 -6.11 -5.26
CA HIS A 556 28.01 -6.70 -4.31
C HIS A 556 27.32 -7.31 -3.08
N GLN A 557 26.23 -6.68 -2.59
CA GLN A 557 25.41 -7.26 -1.51
C GLN A 557 24.69 -8.51 -2.00
N ALA A 558 24.19 -8.51 -3.23
CA ALA A 558 23.56 -9.69 -3.83
C ALA A 558 24.54 -10.88 -3.89
N ILE A 559 25.77 -10.65 -4.36
CA ILE A 559 26.84 -11.67 -4.38
C ILE A 559 27.08 -12.24 -2.99
N ASN A 560 27.18 -11.39 -1.97
CA ASN A 560 27.43 -11.83 -0.59
C ASN A 560 26.26 -12.68 -0.06
N HIS A 561 25.02 -12.27 -0.30
CA HIS A 561 23.84 -13.04 0.14
C HIS A 561 23.77 -14.41 -0.59
N HIS A 562 24.06 -14.49 -1.87
CA HIS A 562 24.11 -15.77 -2.57
C HIS A 562 25.26 -16.66 -2.10
N LYS A 563 26.42 -16.09 -1.71
CA LYS A 563 27.51 -16.84 -1.08
C LYS A 563 27.10 -17.42 0.27
N GLU A 564 26.41 -16.62 1.11
CA GLU A 564 25.91 -17.10 2.39
C GLU A 564 24.86 -18.20 2.21
N CYS A 565 23.93 -18.07 1.26
CA CYS A 565 22.97 -19.11 0.93
C CYS A 565 23.67 -20.43 0.58
N LYS A 566 24.67 -20.40 -0.33
CA LYS A 566 25.46 -21.59 -0.70
C LYS A 566 26.19 -22.16 0.51
N SER A 567 26.85 -21.33 1.31
CA SER A 567 27.60 -21.73 2.49
C SER A 567 26.72 -22.48 3.51
N ILE A 568 25.54 -21.94 3.81
CA ILE A 568 24.60 -22.57 4.74
C ILE A 568 24.10 -23.89 4.17
N ALA A 569 23.69 -23.94 2.90
CA ALA A 569 23.22 -25.15 2.24
C ALA A 569 24.29 -26.26 2.25
N GLU A 570 25.55 -25.91 2.00
CA GLU A 570 26.68 -26.86 2.05
C GLU A 570 26.91 -27.38 3.48
N LYS A 571 26.89 -26.51 4.50
CA LYS A 571 27.00 -26.92 5.91
C LYS A 571 25.92 -27.92 6.31
N ILE A 572 24.67 -27.64 5.93
CA ILE A 572 23.56 -28.54 6.23
C ILE A 572 23.75 -29.88 5.53
N LYS A 573 24.13 -29.88 4.25
CA LYS A 573 24.37 -31.14 3.50
C LYS A 573 25.41 -32.03 4.16
N THR A 574 26.47 -31.43 4.74
CA THR A 574 27.52 -32.24 5.43
C THR A 574 27.01 -33.01 6.63
N LEU A 575 25.91 -32.55 7.28
CA LEU A 575 25.29 -33.24 8.41
C LEU A 575 24.57 -34.53 8.01
N TYR A 576 24.19 -34.64 6.73
CA TYR A 576 23.41 -35.78 6.21
C TYR A 576 24.16 -36.69 5.27
N ILE A 577 25.50 -36.55 5.17
CA ILE A 577 26.33 -37.35 4.24
C ILE A 577 26.27 -38.84 4.54
N ASP A 578 26.23 -39.20 5.82
CA ASP A 578 26.26 -40.57 6.32
C ASP A 578 24.90 -41.06 6.85
N SER A 579 23.81 -40.35 6.59
CA SER A 579 22.46 -40.76 7.02
C SER A 579 21.91 -41.86 6.12
N GLU A 580 21.07 -42.76 6.69
CA GLU A 580 20.36 -43.75 5.91
C GLU A 580 19.43 -43.11 4.87
N GLN A 581 19.43 -43.64 3.68
CA GLN A 581 18.58 -43.12 2.57
C GLN A 581 17.10 -43.33 2.87
N SER A 582 16.31 -42.25 2.75
CA SER A 582 14.84 -42.28 2.75
C SER A 582 14.32 -41.32 1.71
N PRO A 583 13.08 -41.50 1.19
CA PRO A 583 12.48 -40.57 0.22
C PRO A 583 12.43 -39.11 0.74
N GLU A 584 12.16 -38.94 2.04
CA GLU A 584 12.12 -37.62 2.69
C GLU A 584 13.50 -36.97 2.72
N LEU A 585 14.55 -37.76 3.04
CA LEU A 585 15.94 -37.29 3.03
C LEU A 585 16.40 -36.93 1.61
N ASP A 586 16.02 -37.74 0.62
CA ASP A 586 16.35 -37.48 -0.80
C ASP A 586 15.68 -36.18 -1.28
N PHE A 587 14.42 -35.93 -0.89
CA PHE A 587 13.73 -34.68 -1.16
C PHE A 587 14.46 -33.49 -0.50
N TYR A 588 14.84 -33.62 0.77
CA TYR A 588 15.53 -32.57 1.51
C TYR A 588 16.90 -32.27 0.93
N LEU A 589 17.68 -33.29 0.59
CA LEU A 589 18.97 -33.15 -0.07
C LEU A 589 18.83 -32.51 -1.47
N TYR A 590 17.82 -32.92 -2.25
CA TYR A 590 17.51 -32.26 -3.52
C TYR A 590 17.29 -30.76 -3.34
N GLN A 591 16.50 -30.33 -2.34
CA GLN A 591 16.27 -28.92 -2.09
C GLN A 591 17.58 -28.17 -1.75
N LEU A 592 18.44 -28.75 -0.92
CA LEU A 592 19.75 -28.17 -0.57
C LEU A 592 20.71 -28.09 -1.76
N TYR A 593 20.77 -29.12 -2.60
CA TYR A 593 21.54 -29.09 -3.84
C TYR A 593 21.02 -28.02 -4.81
N ARG A 594 19.69 -27.92 -4.94
CA ARG A 594 19.04 -26.90 -5.76
C ARG A 594 19.44 -25.49 -5.29
N LEU A 595 19.42 -25.21 -3.99
CA LEU A 595 19.85 -23.93 -3.43
C LEU A 595 21.32 -23.63 -3.73
N SER A 596 22.22 -24.59 -3.54
CA SER A 596 23.63 -24.41 -3.84
C SER A 596 23.88 -24.09 -5.32
N VAL A 597 23.22 -24.82 -6.21
CA VAL A 597 23.33 -24.64 -7.67
C VAL A 597 22.74 -23.31 -8.13
N VAL A 598 21.54 -22.96 -7.66
CA VAL A 598 20.91 -21.67 -7.99
C VAL A 598 21.71 -20.49 -7.44
N SER A 599 22.32 -20.63 -6.26
CA SER A 599 23.18 -19.59 -5.69
C SER A 599 24.44 -19.36 -6.52
N LEU A 600 25.08 -20.42 -7.06
CA LEU A 600 26.19 -20.29 -8.00
C LEU A 600 25.77 -19.57 -9.29
N PHE A 601 24.65 -20.00 -9.85
CA PHE A 601 24.08 -19.41 -11.07
C PHE A 601 23.79 -17.92 -10.88
N ASN A 602 23.14 -17.54 -9.78
CA ASN A 602 22.80 -16.14 -9.47
C ASN A 602 24.05 -15.29 -9.22
N GLN A 603 25.10 -15.83 -8.58
CA GLN A 603 26.39 -15.14 -8.51
C GLN A 603 26.96 -14.86 -9.91
N GLY A 604 26.87 -15.85 -10.83
CA GLY A 604 27.26 -15.67 -12.23
C GLY A 604 26.54 -14.49 -12.91
N LEU A 605 25.23 -14.35 -12.67
CA LEU A 605 24.42 -13.20 -13.15
C LEU A 605 24.94 -11.88 -12.58
N CYS A 606 25.17 -11.82 -11.28
CA CYS A 606 25.69 -10.62 -10.61
C CYS A 606 27.05 -10.17 -11.18
N TYR A 607 27.99 -11.10 -11.40
CA TYR A 607 29.29 -10.79 -12.01
C TYR A 607 29.19 -10.37 -13.47
N LEU A 608 28.21 -10.89 -14.20
CA LEU A 608 27.88 -10.44 -15.56
C LEU A 608 27.47 -8.97 -15.59
N ASP A 609 26.60 -8.56 -14.66
CA ASP A 609 26.09 -7.19 -14.61
C ASP A 609 27.17 -6.15 -14.28
N ILE A 610 28.10 -6.45 -13.39
CA ILE A 610 29.26 -5.56 -13.13
C ILE A 610 30.34 -5.65 -14.19
N GLY A 611 30.16 -6.50 -15.22
CA GLY A 611 31.10 -6.66 -16.35
C GLY A 611 32.30 -7.56 -16.07
N ASP A 612 32.30 -8.35 -14.98
CA ASP A 612 33.33 -9.35 -14.73
C ASP A 612 33.01 -10.66 -15.46
N LEU A 613 33.18 -10.63 -16.77
CA LEU A 613 32.90 -11.76 -17.66
C LEU A 613 33.69 -13.03 -17.30
N GLY A 614 34.95 -12.86 -16.84
CA GLY A 614 35.80 -13.99 -16.45
C GLY A 614 35.24 -14.74 -15.24
N GLN A 615 34.90 -14.01 -14.17
CA GLN A 615 34.36 -14.64 -12.97
C GLN A 615 32.96 -15.20 -13.25
N SER A 616 32.13 -14.50 -14.04
CA SER A 616 30.81 -14.98 -14.47
C SER A 616 30.90 -16.29 -15.24
N TYR A 617 31.84 -16.39 -16.19
CA TYR A 617 32.10 -17.61 -16.97
C TYR A 617 32.43 -18.80 -16.05
N LEU A 618 33.38 -18.60 -15.12
CA LEU A 618 33.80 -19.66 -14.20
C LEU A 618 32.62 -20.16 -13.33
N LEU A 619 31.74 -19.29 -12.89
CA LEU A 619 30.57 -19.65 -12.07
C LEU A 619 29.52 -20.44 -12.87
N PHE A 620 29.28 -20.11 -14.13
CA PHE A 620 28.38 -20.92 -14.96
C PHE A 620 28.99 -22.29 -15.31
N GLU A 621 30.28 -22.38 -15.56
CA GLU A 621 30.96 -23.67 -15.70
C GLU A 621 30.93 -24.49 -14.40
N GLU A 622 31.19 -23.87 -13.23
CA GLU A 622 31.04 -24.52 -11.93
C GLU A 622 29.63 -25.01 -11.71
N THR A 623 28.61 -24.24 -12.14
CA THR A 623 27.20 -24.64 -12.07
C THR A 623 26.97 -25.94 -12.88
N ILE A 624 27.43 -25.99 -14.12
CA ILE A 624 27.29 -27.18 -14.99
C ILE A 624 28.06 -28.37 -14.40
N PHE A 625 29.27 -28.13 -13.93
CA PHE A 625 30.09 -29.18 -13.30
C PHE A 625 29.41 -29.75 -12.03
N THR A 626 28.83 -28.87 -11.21
CA THR A 626 28.10 -29.29 -10.00
C THR A 626 26.90 -30.15 -10.35
N LEU A 627 26.18 -29.82 -11.43
CA LEU A 627 25.03 -30.61 -11.90
C LEU A 627 25.43 -32.00 -12.41
N SER A 628 26.67 -32.19 -12.78
CA SER A 628 27.23 -33.48 -13.20
C SER A 628 27.67 -34.36 -12.01
N ASN A 629 27.46 -33.92 -10.76
CA ASN A 629 27.82 -34.66 -9.57
C ASN A 629 27.02 -35.94 -9.45
N LYS A 630 27.69 -37.08 -9.21
CA LYS A 630 27.04 -38.40 -9.07
C LYS A 630 25.95 -38.46 -8.01
N LYS A 631 26.10 -37.72 -6.90
CA LYS A 631 25.06 -37.66 -5.84
C LYS A 631 23.80 -36.97 -6.33
N ILE A 632 23.91 -35.86 -7.08
CA ILE A 632 22.77 -35.17 -7.69
C ILE A 632 22.05 -36.10 -8.66
N ILE A 633 22.79 -36.77 -9.52
CA ILE A 633 22.24 -37.69 -10.51
C ILE A 633 21.49 -38.83 -9.81
N LEU A 634 22.05 -39.36 -8.70
CA LEU A 634 21.43 -40.45 -7.96
C LEU A 634 20.10 -40.02 -7.29
N ILE A 635 20.10 -38.87 -6.60
CA ILE A 635 18.92 -38.36 -5.89
C ILE A 635 17.80 -37.98 -6.87
N THR A 636 18.13 -37.57 -8.07
CA THR A 636 17.14 -37.16 -9.08
C THR A 636 16.65 -38.31 -9.97
N LYS A 637 17.34 -39.46 -9.94
CA LYS A 637 17.16 -40.55 -10.92
C LYS A 637 15.71 -41.03 -11.06
N GLU A 638 14.97 -41.08 -9.98
CA GLU A 638 13.58 -41.59 -9.95
C GLU A 638 12.51 -40.49 -9.98
N ASN A 639 12.92 -39.21 -10.02
CA ASN A 639 11.99 -38.08 -10.02
C ASN A 639 12.21 -37.17 -11.23
N GLN A 640 11.32 -37.27 -12.21
CA GLN A 640 11.40 -36.49 -13.46
C GLN A 640 11.37 -34.96 -13.20
N LEU A 641 10.57 -34.50 -12.24
CA LEU A 641 10.46 -33.08 -11.90
C LEU A 641 11.82 -32.52 -11.40
N TYR A 642 12.56 -33.30 -10.59
CA TYR A 642 13.88 -32.87 -10.11
C TYR A 642 14.90 -32.84 -11.25
N GLN A 643 14.86 -33.82 -12.15
CA GLN A 643 15.67 -33.83 -13.36
C GLN A 643 15.39 -32.59 -14.22
N ASP A 644 14.12 -32.28 -14.47
CA ASP A 644 13.69 -31.15 -15.29
C ASP A 644 14.17 -29.82 -14.70
N HIS A 645 14.12 -29.64 -13.37
CA HIS A 645 14.62 -28.44 -12.72
C HIS A 645 16.13 -28.25 -12.90
N PHE A 646 16.92 -29.29 -12.71
CA PHE A 646 18.37 -29.18 -12.89
C PHE A 646 18.78 -29.06 -14.37
N TYR A 647 18.09 -29.78 -15.25
CA TYR A 647 18.27 -29.65 -16.68
C TYR A 647 17.97 -28.24 -17.17
N HIS A 648 16.92 -27.63 -16.65
CA HIS A 648 16.60 -26.23 -16.95
C HIS A 648 17.74 -25.27 -16.54
N ILE A 649 18.30 -25.40 -15.34
CA ILE A 649 19.42 -24.56 -14.87
C ILE A 649 20.65 -24.78 -15.77
N GLN A 650 20.90 -26.00 -16.21
CA GLN A 650 21.98 -26.33 -17.14
C GLN A 650 21.78 -25.62 -18.48
N LEU A 651 20.58 -25.68 -19.05
CA LEU A 651 20.26 -25.01 -20.31
C LEU A 651 20.41 -23.50 -20.21
N CYS A 652 19.92 -22.88 -19.12
CA CYS A 652 20.13 -21.47 -18.85
C CYS A 652 21.62 -21.12 -18.76
N SER A 653 22.45 -21.96 -18.09
CA SER A 653 23.90 -21.75 -18.00
C SER A 653 24.54 -21.74 -19.37
N TYR A 654 24.11 -22.60 -20.31
CA TYR A 654 24.62 -22.57 -21.70
C TYR A 654 24.27 -21.26 -22.42
N VAL A 655 23.08 -20.68 -22.19
CA VAL A 655 22.71 -19.37 -22.76
C VAL A 655 23.66 -18.27 -22.28
N TYR A 656 23.98 -18.23 -20.99
CA TYR A 656 24.89 -17.20 -20.45
C TYR A 656 26.33 -17.44 -20.86
N LEU A 657 26.77 -18.69 -21.00
CA LEU A 657 28.08 -19.01 -21.56
C LEU A 657 28.17 -18.61 -23.06
N ALA A 658 27.10 -18.80 -23.82
CA ALA A 658 27.02 -18.29 -25.20
C ALA A 658 27.13 -16.77 -25.23
N LEU A 659 26.41 -16.07 -24.36
CA LEU A 659 26.46 -14.62 -24.24
C LEU A 659 27.87 -14.13 -23.91
N ILE A 660 28.55 -14.70 -22.92
CA ILE A 660 29.92 -14.32 -22.53
C ILE A 660 30.90 -14.55 -23.69
N ASN A 661 30.84 -15.72 -24.34
CA ASN A 661 31.69 -15.99 -25.48
C ASN A 661 31.44 -15.07 -26.67
N SER A 662 30.20 -14.64 -26.88
CA SER A 662 29.85 -13.62 -27.88
C SER A 662 30.52 -12.27 -27.61
N TYR A 663 30.63 -11.86 -26.32
CA TYR A 663 31.36 -10.66 -25.95
C TYR A 663 32.90 -10.78 -26.16
N TRP A 664 33.44 -11.99 -26.08
CA TRP A 664 34.85 -12.26 -26.37
C TRP A 664 35.13 -12.43 -27.88
N GLY A 665 34.13 -12.41 -28.72
CA GLY A 665 34.25 -12.62 -30.17
C GLY A 665 34.47 -14.07 -30.58
N ASN A 666 34.23 -15.03 -29.68
CA ASN A 666 34.42 -16.46 -29.91
C ASN A 666 33.17 -17.06 -30.60
N THR A 667 32.99 -16.77 -31.91
CA THR A 667 31.79 -17.15 -32.67
C THR A 667 31.50 -18.66 -32.65
N GLU A 668 32.51 -19.49 -32.87
CA GLU A 668 32.34 -20.95 -32.90
C GLU A 668 31.89 -21.50 -31.56
N THR A 669 32.51 -21.08 -30.48
CA THR A 669 32.11 -21.47 -29.10
C THR A 669 30.73 -20.96 -28.77
N THR A 670 30.37 -19.74 -29.17
CA THR A 670 29.05 -19.17 -29.01
C THR A 670 27.98 -20.04 -29.68
N LEU A 671 28.16 -20.39 -30.94
CA LEU A 671 27.27 -21.27 -31.69
C LEU A 671 27.12 -22.66 -31.06
N SER A 672 28.22 -23.20 -30.52
CA SER A 672 28.21 -24.48 -29.79
C SER A 672 27.27 -24.41 -28.57
N TYR A 673 27.39 -23.37 -27.72
CA TYR A 673 26.52 -23.20 -26.55
C TYR A 673 25.08 -22.87 -26.92
N LEU A 674 24.84 -22.04 -27.94
CA LEU A 674 23.52 -21.77 -28.48
C LEU A 674 22.82 -23.06 -28.95
N ASN A 675 23.55 -23.96 -29.61
CA ASN A 675 23.01 -25.25 -29.99
C ASN A 675 22.65 -26.15 -28.81
N LYS A 676 23.48 -26.16 -27.77
CA LYS A 676 23.23 -26.88 -26.50
C LYS A 676 22.01 -26.35 -25.76
N SER A 677 21.69 -25.06 -25.91
CA SER A 677 20.56 -24.42 -25.25
C SER A 677 19.22 -24.51 -25.99
N LYS A 678 19.19 -24.98 -27.24
CA LYS A 678 17.96 -25.07 -28.06
C LYS A 678 16.75 -25.73 -27.37
N PRO A 679 16.92 -26.83 -26.59
CA PRO A 679 15.77 -27.43 -25.87
C PRO A 679 15.06 -26.52 -24.89
N LEU A 680 15.67 -25.40 -24.47
CA LEU A 680 15.08 -24.44 -23.55
C LEU A 680 13.79 -23.79 -24.11
N LYS A 681 13.64 -23.69 -25.43
CA LYS A 681 12.45 -23.14 -26.08
C LYS A 681 11.18 -24.01 -25.83
N GLU A 682 11.35 -25.28 -25.56
CA GLU A 682 10.27 -26.26 -25.34
C GLU A 682 10.05 -26.59 -23.86
N ALA A 683 10.98 -26.19 -22.98
CA ALA A 683 10.91 -26.48 -21.56
C ALA A 683 9.88 -25.58 -20.83
N LYS A 684 9.16 -26.15 -19.87
CA LYS A 684 8.32 -25.40 -18.93
C LYS A 684 9.21 -24.64 -17.94
N VAL A 685 9.59 -23.43 -18.31
CA VAL A 685 10.52 -22.59 -17.55
C VAL A 685 9.81 -21.60 -16.63
N THR A 686 10.49 -21.07 -15.62
CA THR A 686 9.93 -20.01 -14.81
C THR A 686 9.75 -18.75 -15.65
N ILE A 687 8.74 -17.93 -15.31
CA ILE A 687 8.46 -16.66 -16.01
C ILE A 687 9.70 -15.80 -16.08
N TRP A 688 10.43 -15.71 -14.96
CA TRP A 688 11.63 -14.90 -14.86
C TRP A 688 12.73 -15.36 -15.82
N SER A 689 13.07 -16.64 -15.79
CA SER A 689 14.16 -17.18 -16.64
C SER A 689 13.84 -17.12 -18.13
N GLN A 690 12.59 -17.25 -18.52
CA GLN A 690 12.17 -17.19 -19.93
C GLN A 690 12.41 -15.82 -20.56
N GLY A 691 12.00 -14.73 -19.86
CA GLY A 691 12.18 -13.37 -20.35
C GLY A 691 13.66 -13.01 -20.52
N TYR A 692 14.46 -13.30 -19.50
CA TYR A 692 15.93 -13.06 -19.58
C TYR A 692 16.65 -13.95 -20.59
N THR A 693 16.18 -15.17 -20.82
CA THR A 693 16.71 -16.05 -21.86
C THR A 693 16.57 -15.40 -23.25
N PHE A 694 15.39 -14.89 -23.61
CA PHE A 694 15.20 -14.20 -24.89
C PHE A 694 16.14 -13.00 -25.04
N LEU A 695 16.31 -12.18 -23.96
CA LEU A 695 17.23 -11.06 -23.97
C LEU A 695 18.69 -11.48 -24.22
N CYS A 696 19.18 -12.50 -23.51
CA CYS A 696 20.54 -13.00 -23.66
C CYS A 696 20.81 -13.60 -25.02
N LEU A 697 19.85 -14.35 -25.57
CA LEU A 697 19.93 -14.88 -26.93
C LEU A 697 19.95 -13.75 -27.96
N GLY A 698 19.13 -12.70 -27.77
CA GLY A 698 19.14 -11.52 -28.65
C GLY A 698 20.53 -10.86 -28.72
N VAL A 699 21.18 -10.64 -27.56
CA VAL A 699 22.54 -10.08 -27.49
C VAL A 699 23.56 -11.03 -28.13
N ALA A 700 23.51 -12.33 -27.82
CA ALA A 700 24.45 -13.31 -28.33
C ALA A 700 24.38 -13.41 -29.87
N TYR A 701 23.18 -13.48 -30.45
CA TYR A 701 22.98 -13.49 -31.88
C TYR A 701 23.48 -12.19 -32.55
N LYS A 702 23.19 -11.03 -31.98
CA LYS A 702 23.69 -9.75 -32.47
C LYS A 702 25.22 -9.75 -32.54
N ASN A 703 25.88 -10.14 -31.44
CA ASN A 703 27.36 -10.11 -31.35
C ASN A 703 28.06 -11.02 -32.35
N ILE A 704 27.44 -12.09 -32.83
CA ILE A 704 27.95 -12.98 -33.86
C ILE A 704 27.47 -12.63 -35.28
N GLY A 705 26.75 -11.50 -35.45
CA GLY A 705 26.28 -11.03 -36.76
C GLY A 705 24.96 -11.63 -37.25
N GLU A 706 24.27 -12.48 -36.46
CA GLU A 706 23.00 -13.12 -36.77
C GLU A 706 21.84 -12.16 -36.49
N THR A 707 21.78 -11.05 -37.23
CA THR A 707 20.87 -9.93 -36.96
C THR A 707 19.37 -10.31 -36.98
N LEU A 708 18.95 -11.18 -37.93
CA LEU A 708 17.55 -11.63 -38.02
C LEU A 708 17.12 -12.42 -36.77
N ASN A 709 17.96 -13.33 -36.31
CA ASN A 709 17.72 -14.10 -35.10
C ASN A 709 17.66 -13.20 -33.86
N SER A 710 18.51 -12.16 -33.82
CA SER A 710 18.50 -11.18 -32.75
C SER A 710 17.20 -10.40 -32.69
N PHE A 711 16.67 -9.89 -33.81
CA PHE A 711 15.37 -9.24 -33.90
C PHE A 711 14.26 -10.15 -33.41
N GLU A 712 14.25 -11.41 -33.84
CA GLU A 712 13.25 -12.39 -33.40
C GLU A 712 13.26 -12.56 -31.89
N MET A 713 14.41 -12.70 -31.25
CA MET A 713 14.52 -12.89 -29.81
C MET A 713 14.04 -11.67 -29.01
N TYR A 714 14.39 -10.44 -29.41
CA TYR A 714 13.90 -9.24 -28.74
C TYR A 714 12.39 -9.05 -28.91
N ASN A 715 11.80 -9.36 -30.08
CA ASN A 715 10.37 -9.31 -30.27
C ASN A 715 9.66 -10.37 -29.42
N GLN A 716 10.21 -11.58 -29.29
CA GLN A 716 9.69 -12.60 -28.38
C GLN A 716 9.76 -12.13 -26.91
N ALA A 717 10.84 -11.45 -26.52
CA ALA A 717 10.97 -10.87 -25.19
C ALA A 717 9.89 -9.79 -24.92
N ILE A 718 9.57 -8.94 -25.89
CA ILE A 718 8.53 -7.91 -25.76
C ILE A 718 7.15 -8.55 -25.65
N SER A 719 6.81 -9.47 -26.54
CA SER A 719 5.51 -10.18 -26.48
C SER A 719 5.33 -10.89 -25.14
N PHE A 720 6.35 -11.61 -24.69
CA PHE A 720 6.35 -12.28 -23.40
C PHE A 720 6.18 -11.29 -22.24
N ALA A 721 6.89 -10.16 -22.27
CA ALA A 721 6.81 -9.13 -21.25
C ALA A 721 5.43 -8.48 -21.18
N GLN A 722 4.74 -8.28 -22.32
CA GLN A 722 3.38 -7.79 -22.39
C GLN A 722 2.36 -8.77 -21.78
N GLU A 723 2.50 -10.06 -22.06
CA GLU A 723 1.63 -11.10 -21.52
C GLU A 723 1.79 -11.29 -20.01
N THR A 724 3.01 -11.14 -19.51
CA THR A 724 3.36 -11.39 -18.11
C THR A 724 3.48 -10.14 -17.26
N ASN A 725 3.30 -8.93 -17.83
CA ASN A 725 3.55 -7.64 -17.21
C ASN A 725 5.00 -7.50 -16.67
N PHE A 726 5.97 -8.11 -17.36
CA PHE A 726 7.37 -8.07 -16.95
C PHE A 726 8.08 -6.85 -17.57
N THR A 727 7.74 -5.68 -17.08
CA THR A 727 8.09 -4.36 -17.63
C THR A 727 9.59 -4.17 -17.84
N GLN A 728 10.44 -4.68 -16.92
CA GLN A 728 11.90 -4.58 -17.05
C GLN A 728 12.43 -5.36 -18.27
N VAL A 729 11.87 -6.54 -18.55
CA VAL A 729 12.26 -7.32 -19.73
C VAL A 729 11.87 -6.59 -21.03
N LYS A 730 10.69 -5.94 -21.07
CA LYS A 730 10.28 -5.10 -22.20
C LYS A 730 11.29 -3.99 -22.46
N ALA A 731 11.66 -3.24 -21.42
CA ALA A 731 12.58 -2.13 -21.55
C ALA A 731 13.98 -2.55 -22.04
N LYS A 732 14.53 -3.64 -21.47
CA LYS A 732 15.82 -4.19 -21.94
C LYS A 732 15.75 -4.65 -23.41
N ALA A 733 14.64 -5.24 -23.84
CA ALA A 733 14.44 -5.64 -25.22
C ALA A 733 14.39 -4.43 -26.16
N LEU A 734 13.72 -3.34 -25.75
CA LEU A 734 13.71 -2.07 -26.49
C LEU A 734 15.11 -1.47 -26.63
N THR A 735 15.93 -1.49 -25.56
CA THR A 735 17.35 -1.07 -25.65
C THR A 735 18.08 -1.90 -26.71
N GLY A 736 17.88 -3.24 -26.72
CA GLY A 736 18.50 -4.12 -27.69
C GLY A 736 18.02 -3.90 -29.14
N LEU A 737 16.74 -3.63 -29.35
CA LEU A 737 16.18 -3.25 -30.66
C LEU A 737 16.75 -1.91 -31.12
N GLY A 738 16.82 -0.90 -30.25
CA GLY A 738 17.46 0.38 -30.56
C GLY A 738 18.90 0.21 -31.03
N GLU A 739 19.66 -0.70 -30.39
CA GLU A 739 21.02 -1.03 -30.84
C GLU A 739 21.02 -1.66 -32.25
N LEU A 740 20.09 -2.58 -32.55
CA LEU A 740 20.00 -3.19 -33.87
C LEU A 740 19.63 -2.17 -34.96
N TYR A 741 18.68 -1.28 -34.73
CA TYR A 741 18.31 -0.22 -35.64
C TYR A 741 19.46 0.77 -35.87
N ARG A 742 20.22 1.11 -34.83
CA ARG A 742 21.45 1.91 -34.96
C ARG A 742 22.45 1.23 -35.89
N MET A 743 22.68 -0.08 -35.76
CA MET A 743 23.56 -0.85 -36.63
C MET A 743 23.11 -0.86 -38.10
N GLN A 744 21.81 -0.71 -38.37
CA GLN A 744 21.23 -0.59 -39.70
C GLN A 744 21.26 0.86 -40.23
N GLY A 745 21.64 1.86 -39.41
CA GLY A 745 21.65 3.27 -39.76
C GLY A 745 20.28 3.96 -39.60
N ASP A 746 19.26 3.28 -39.07
CA ASP A 746 17.96 3.89 -38.73
C ASP A 746 18.02 4.48 -37.32
N PHE A 747 18.66 5.65 -37.23
CA PHE A 747 18.87 6.35 -35.97
C PHE A 747 17.59 6.86 -35.35
N THR A 748 16.58 7.24 -36.16
CA THR A 748 15.30 7.75 -35.67
C THR A 748 14.55 6.67 -34.87
N THR A 749 14.43 5.48 -35.44
CA THR A 749 13.79 4.34 -34.76
C THR A 749 14.62 3.90 -33.55
N ALA A 750 15.97 3.91 -33.67
CA ALA A 750 16.85 3.59 -32.56
C ALA A 750 16.64 4.51 -31.33
N LEU A 751 16.60 5.85 -31.55
CA LEU A 751 16.37 6.82 -30.49
C LEU A 751 15.00 6.69 -29.85
N THR A 752 13.97 6.39 -30.64
CA THR A 752 12.60 6.15 -30.12
C THR A 752 12.59 4.96 -29.16
N HIS A 753 13.21 3.86 -29.50
CA HIS A 753 13.31 2.67 -28.65
C HIS A 753 14.16 2.93 -27.39
N HIS A 754 15.29 3.63 -27.51
CA HIS A 754 16.12 3.99 -26.35
C HIS A 754 15.34 4.89 -25.38
N GLN A 755 14.60 5.90 -25.90
CA GLN A 755 13.84 6.80 -25.06
C GLN A 755 12.70 6.07 -24.33
N GLU A 756 11.91 5.25 -25.03
CA GLU A 756 10.86 4.44 -24.39
C GLU A 756 11.45 3.51 -23.33
N SER A 757 12.60 2.90 -23.60
CA SER A 757 13.30 2.06 -22.63
C SER A 757 13.74 2.81 -21.38
N ILE A 758 14.36 3.99 -21.54
CA ILE A 758 14.80 4.84 -20.42
C ILE A 758 13.62 5.23 -19.55
N GLU A 759 12.55 5.72 -20.15
CA GLU A 759 11.33 6.13 -19.42
C GLU A 759 10.78 4.98 -18.56
N ILE A 760 10.69 3.77 -19.10
CA ILE A 760 10.24 2.59 -18.37
C ILE A 760 11.22 2.23 -17.24
N LEU A 761 12.52 2.24 -17.52
CA LEU A 761 13.55 1.84 -16.54
C LEU A 761 13.70 2.84 -15.41
N GLU A 762 13.53 4.13 -15.69
CA GLU A 762 13.49 5.18 -14.66
C GLU A 762 12.27 5.01 -13.74
N GLN A 763 11.11 4.63 -14.28
CA GLN A 763 9.94 4.30 -13.47
C GLN A 763 10.19 3.12 -12.53
N ILE A 764 10.95 2.12 -12.95
CA ILE A 764 11.32 0.96 -12.15
C ILE A 764 12.48 1.27 -11.19
N GLY A 765 13.38 2.22 -11.54
CA GLY A 765 14.59 2.53 -10.81
C GLY A 765 15.69 1.46 -10.99
N ALA A 766 15.75 0.77 -12.15
CA ALA A 766 16.70 -0.29 -12.47
C ALA A 766 18.06 0.29 -12.90
N LYS A 767 18.86 0.83 -11.95
CA LYS A 767 20.08 1.61 -12.21
C LYS A 767 21.05 0.98 -13.23
N CYS A 768 21.30 -0.34 -13.15
CA CYS A 768 22.19 -1.02 -14.10
C CYS A 768 21.64 -0.95 -15.53
N ASP A 769 20.35 -1.20 -15.71
CA ASP A 769 19.72 -1.21 -17.03
C ASP A 769 19.53 0.21 -17.58
N ILE A 770 19.22 1.19 -16.70
CA ILE A 770 19.17 2.60 -17.07
C ILE A 770 20.54 3.06 -17.58
N ALA A 771 21.62 2.70 -16.89
CA ALA A 771 22.98 3.04 -17.31
C ALA A 771 23.31 2.46 -18.70
N GLU A 772 22.91 1.21 -18.95
CA GLU A 772 23.10 0.59 -20.27
C GLU A 772 22.26 1.28 -21.36
N ALA A 773 21.01 1.65 -21.07
CA ALA A 773 20.14 2.34 -22.02
C ALA A 773 20.67 3.73 -22.39
N TYR A 774 21.14 4.53 -21.41
CA TYR A 774 21.82 5.80 -21.67
C TYR A 774 23.11 5.60 -22.48
N TYR A 775 23.88 4.58 -22.18
CA TYR A 775 25.09 4.26 -22.93
C TYR A 775 24.75 3.96 -24.40
N GLN A 776 23.74 3.15 -24.69
CA GLN A 776 23.34 2.82 -26.05
C GLN A 776 22.75 4.03 -26.78
N GLN A 777 22.00 4.89 -26.11
CA GLN A 777 21.50 6.16 -26.66
C GLN A 777 22.66 7.10 -27.00
N ALA A 778 23.67 7.22 -26.11
CA ALA A 778 24.87 8.02 -26.35
C ALA A 778 25.61 7.55 -27.60
N LEU A 779 25.80 6.24 -27.78
CA LEU A 779 26.42 5.68 -28.99
C LEU A 779 25.61 5.97 -30.27
N THR A 780 24.29 6.06 -30.16
CA THR A 780 23.42 6.41 -31.29
C THR A 780 23.64 7.88 -31.69
N TYR A 781 23.63 8.81 -30.74
CA TYR A 781 23.93 10.22 -31.01
C TYR A 781 25.36 10.41 -31.52
N GLN A 782 26.34 9.68 -30.98
CA GLN A 782 27.72 9.72 -31.44
C GLN A 782 27.84 9.33 -32.92
N GLN A 783 27.18 8.25 -33.36
CA GLN A 783 27.19 7.84 -34.77
C GLN A 783 26.47 8.82 -35.70
N MET A 784 25.52 9.60 -35.18
CA MET A 784 24.88 10.70 -35.91
C MET A 784 25.77 11.95 -35.99
N GLY A 785 26.89 12.00 -35.27
CA GLY A 785 27.72 13.18 -35.10
C GLY A 785 27.16 14.23 -34.16
N ASP A 786 26.13 13.90 -33.39
CA ASP A 786 25.49 14.80 -32.44
C ASP A 786 26.19 14.72 -31.07
N ARG A 787 27.27 15.51 -30.93
CA ARG A 787 28.06 15.56 -29.70
C ARG A 787 27.33 16.21 -28.53
N GLU A 788 26.44 17.16 -28.80
CA GLU A 788 25.70 17.90 -27.80
C GLU A 788 24.78 16.96 -27.00
N ASN A 789 24.13 16.01 -27.67
CA ASN A 789 23.28 15.02 -27.04
C ASN A 789 24.04 13.74 -26.59
N SER A 790 25.15 13.41 -27.25
CA SER A 790 25.94 12.21 -26.92
C SER A 790 26.60 12.31 -25.53
N GLN A 791 27.27 13.45 -25.24
CA GLN A 791 28.06 13.61 -24.02
C GLN A 791 27.23 13.50 -22.73
N PRO A 792 26.07 14.19 -22.56
CA PRO A 792 25.25 14.06 -21.36
C PRO A 792 24.79 12.60 -21.09
N ASN A 793 24.49 11.86 -22.14
CA ASN A 793 24.08 10.45 -22.02
C ASN A 793 25.25 9.55 -21.59
N PHE A 794 26.47 9.79 -22.07
CA PHE A 794 27.66 9.11 -21.54
C PHE A 794 27.91 9.44 -20.07
N ASP A 795 27.76 10.70 -19.68
CA ASP A 795 27.98 11.14 -18.30
C ASP A 795 26.96 10.48 -17.36
N ASN A 796 25.66 10.41 -17.76
CA ASN A 796 24.63 9.71 -17.02
C ASN A 796 24.96 8.20 -16.87
N ALA A 797 25.41 7.55 -17.94
CA ALA A 797 25.79 6.15 -17.88
C ALA A 797 26.99 5.92 -16.94
N ILE A 798 28.02 6.78 -17.00
CA ILE A 798 29.18 6.71 -16.11
C ILE A 798 28.77 6.91 -14.64
N GLN A 799 27.93 7.91 -14.37
CA GLN A 799 27.45 8.18 -13.03
C GLN A 799 26.73 6.93 -12.45
N LEU A 800 25.76 6.40 -13.17
CA LEU A 800 24.98 5.25 -12.71
C LEU A 800 25.82 3.98 -12.54
N PHE A 801 26.75 3.69 -13.48
CA PHE A 801 27.68 2.57 -13.32
C PHE A 801 28.66 2.76 -12.16
N THR A 802 28.99 4.00 -11.81
CA THR A 802 29.81 4.31 -10.63
C THR A 802 29.01 4.08 -9.35
N GLU A 803 27.76 4.50 -9.29
CA GLU A 803 26.86 4.31 -8.15
C GLU A 803 26.62 2.82 -7.81
N ILE A 804 26.61 1.94 -8.83
CA ILE A 804 26.47 0.48 -8.60
C ILE A 804 27.83 -0.24 -8.48
N GLU A 805 28.91 0.50 -8.34
CA GLU A 805 30.27 -0.02 -8.19
C GLU A 805 30.70 -1.00 -9.33
N ALA A 806 30.41 -0.63 -10.58
CA ALA A 806 30.75 -1.40 -11.78
C ALA A 806 31.92 -0.77 -12.59
N PRO A 807 33.17 -0.75 -12.09
CA PRO A 807 34.28 -0.02 -12.70
C PRO A 807 34.63 -0.50 -14.13
N ARG A 808 34.44 -1.78 -14.44
CA ARG A 808 34.63 -2.31 -15.78
C ARG A 808 33.63 -1.78 -16.80
N ARG A 809 32.38 -1.53 -16.36
CA ARG A 809 31.36 -0.87 -17.20
C ARG A 809 31.72 0.60 -17.42
N VAL A 810 32.14 1.31 -16.38
CA VAL A 810 32.67 2.68 -16.51
C VAL A 810 33.81 2.77 -17.51
N GLU A 811 34.79 1.86 -17.42
CA GLU A 811 35.93 1.81 -18.36
C GLU A 811 35.44 1.57 -19.80
N ARG A 812 34.48 0.67 -20.02
CA ARG A 812 33.88 0.44 -21.35
C ARG A 812 33.32 1.73 -21.94
N VAL A 813 32.53 2.46 -21.16
CA VAL A 813 31.91 3.75 -21.63
C VAL A 813 33.03 4.77 -21.96
N ARG A 814 34.02 4.93 -21.08
CA ARG A 814 35.16 5.86 -21.32
C ARG A 814 35.96 5.53 -22.60
N LYS A 815 36.18 4.25 -22.87
CA LYS A 815 36.85 3.82 -24.09
C LYS A 815 36.05 4.17 -25.34
N SER A 816 34.72 4.14 -25.29
CA SER A 816 33.87 4.53 -26.43
C SER A 816 33.92 6.04 -26.70
N ILE A 817 34.15 6.87 -25.68
CA ILE A 817 34.30 8.32 -25.83
C ILE A 817 35.67 8.66 -26.47
N ILE A 818 36.75 7.92 -26.14
CA ILE A 818 38.12 8.21 -26.58
C ILE A 818 38.37 7.74 -28.02
N ASN A 819 37.65 6.72 -28.50
CA ASN A 819 37.81 6.17 -29.85
C ASN A 819 37.18 7.04 -30.96
N GLU A 820 36.89 8.30 -30.69
CA GLU A 820 36.66 9.37 -31.63
C GLU A 820 38.03 9.97 -32.06
#